data_0195d7ce920b8b6bba543d49bf292117
#
_entry.id   0195d7ce920b8b6bba543d49bf292117
#
_cell.length_a   1.000
_cell.length_b   1.000
_cell.length_c   1.000
_cell.angle_alpha   90.00
_cell.angle_beta   90.00
_cell.angle_gamma   90.00
#
_symmetry.space_group_name_H-M   'P 1'
#
loop_
_entity.id
_entity.type
_entity.pdbx_description
1 polymer ?
#
loop_
_entity_poly.entity_id
_entity_poly.type
_entity_poly.pdbx_seq_one_letter_code
_entity_poly.pdbx_strand_id
1 'polypeptide(L)'
;MRIRIRKLTSLLLSLSLLSALTLPAAASAAMGEDLTAKDTLIHRETQLSTNVFWSEAYSDLRTENLITYTPNQAVTPIVTYGDVLTDRSSVADMAAALEAEGYRVVAGINGDFYNVNTGLPIGLVVTDGVLRSSDAGYYAIGFRADGTAILGKPSIRVSADLGYTVDDGFGTSTEVVRPVAAVNKARTNSGIFLYTYDFNAKHTTGTTEAGVNVVCAIEEGSLTIGGTVTARVERVEESTVTALQPGEIVLSANSQADTYYSGALQSMQPGSTVTLSVTAADEGWNDVKYAVGALYCLAENGVVASGLAAGTNPRTAVGQKADGTLVFYTVDGRRSGHSIGASMTQVGERLLELGCQTVLCLDGGGSTNLAVTTPDSTTATIINRPSETGRKVTNQVFLVASDRASGDLDHFYVHAASDYVLAGSSVYVTATGVDSSFIPMPVPNHTLTASAGTLENGVLTTPAGGGDITVTASGRGASGSTVVHAISTPDSITLKNGTSNLTTLTVTPGSKTTLTAGAIWNHLTLGADAKAFTWSVSGNVGTIDDIGPVDGNAVFTATTPGSGSLTVSAGGKSVTIPISVTQLPLLTVEDFENEQIAFSSGTYLNVFRTNAGQYVQRGHYAGKLDYTLTEDTGWFATASGSGFSNLEKPYTALNLWVYGDASGNQLSLLYTDGTMNGLRLPVTLLDFTGWKQVSVTLPQAFKLSGLVVNAPPAVDSDGNPITADTPRTGTVYIDQITAAFPGTVDNAPPVVTATLDQQNWAVDIKVSDGVDGILPLSAITVARNGDTGQVLEGYDTAIGTMKYYLPGPGEANEATRVTVTAADASGNIGRASVDIPPYGVSHKFTDIDDYWAADYVDFLYNADITTGYSDGTFRPNAALTRAQFCKMAVYAMDGSSELGRYSTVTIFP
;
A
#
# COMPACT_ATOMS: atom_id res chain seq x y z
N MET A 1 58.01 49.82 -20.18
CA MET A 1 56.50 49.97 -20.18
C MET A 1 55.76 48.64 -20.38
N ARG A 2 56.40 47.47 -20.58
CA ARG A 2 55.75 46.16 -20.73
C ARG A 2 55.68 45.31 -19.45
N ILE A 3 56.29 45.70 -18.36
CA ILE A 3 56.35 44.95 -17.11
C ILE A 3 55.29 45.42 -16.09
N ARG A 4 54.73 46.62 -16.22
CA ARG A 4 53.69 47.15 -15.33
C ARG A 4 52.24 46.73 -15.70
N ILE A 5 52.02 46.29 -16.95
CA ILE A 5 50.67 45.82 -17.41
C ILE A 5 50.40 44.39 -16.98
N ARG A 6 51.42 43.53 -16.82
CA ARG A 6 51.23 42.15 -16.35
C ARG A 6 50.95 42.01 -14.84
N LYS A 7 51.31 42.99 -14.03
CA LYS A 7 50.96 42.99 -12.59
C LYS A 7 49.58 43.57 -12.28
N LEU A 8 49.02 44.41 -13.17
CA LEU A 8 47.65 44.91 -13.00
C LEU A 8 46.60 43.88 -13.45
N THR A 9 46.91 43.08 -14.47
CA THR A 9 45.99 42.03 -14.91
C THR A 9 45.95 40.81 -13.96
N SER A 10 47.04 40.48 -13.25
CA SER A 10 47.02 39.43 -12.21
C SER A 10 46.35 39.93 -10.91
N LEU A 11 46.36 41.23 -10.61
CA LEU A 11 45.65 41.78 -9.46
C LEU A 11 44.13 41.91 -9.70
N LEU A 12 43.71 42.16 -10.92
CA LEU A 12 42.28 42.16 -11.33
C LEU A 12 41.71 40.75 -11.48
N LEU A 13 42.51 39.74 -11.85
CA LEU A 13 42.07 38.33 -11.84
C LEU A 13 42.00 37.75 -10.43
N SER A 14 42.87 38.18 -9.48
CA SER A 14 42.79 37.73 -8.10
C SER A 14 41.67 38.43 -7.29
N LEU A 15 41.26 39.65 -7.66
CA LEU A 15 40.09 40.32 -7.06
C LEU A 15 38.77 39.78 -7.60
N SER A 16 38.73 39.30 -8.85
CA SER A 16 37.51 38.67 -9.42
C SER A 16 37.33 37.20 -8.93
N LEU A 17 38.42 36.54 -8.43
CA LEU A 17 38.30 35.22 -7.79
C LEU A 17 37.93 35.31 -6.29
N LEU A 18 38.14 36.45 -5.62
CA LEU A 18 37.74 36.61 -4.22
C LEU A 18 36.30 37.16 -4.03
N SER A 19 35.68 37.69 -5.10
CA SER A 19 34.24 38.05 -5.07
C SER A 19 33.29 36.94 -5.49
N ALA A 20 33.79 35.74 -5.82
CA ALA A 20 33.01 34.55 -6.20
C ALA A 20 32.84 33.52 -5.06
N LEU A 21 33.20 33.88 -3.82
CA LEU A 21 33.11 32.98 -2.67
C LEU A 21 32.21 33.52 -1.53
N THR A 22 31.28 34.38 -1.85
CA THR A 22 30.03 34.44 -1.07
C THR A 22 28.96 33.70 -1.87
N LEU A 23 29.05 32.40 -1.90
CA LEU A 23 27.85 31.58 -2.14
C LEU A 23 26.84 32.05 -1.08
N PRO A 24 25.65 32.54 -1.46
CA PRO A 24 24.57 32.62 -0.48
C PRO A 24 24.50 31.24 0.17
N ALA A 25 24.45 31.19 1.49
CA ALA A 25 24.12 29.97 2.19
C ALA A 25 22.91 29.41 1.45
N ALA A 26 23.03 28.24 0.87
CA ALA A 26 21.94 27.57 0.19
C ALA A 26 20.78 27.61 1.17
N ALA A 27 19.68 28.26 0.79
CA ALA A 27 18.48 28.20 1.59
C ALA A 27 18.19 26.71 1.80
N SER A 28 18.05 26.31 3.06
CA SER A 28 17.74 24.92 3.41
C SER A 28 16.52 24.53 2.57
N ALA A 29 16.66 23.54 1.69
CA ALA A 29 15.53 23.03 0.91
C ALA A 29 14.39 22.69 1.86
N ALA A 30 13.15 22.99 1.50
CA ALA A 30 11.98 22.85 2.35
C ALA A 30 11.83 21.41 2.91
N MET A 31 12.29 20.42 2.15
CA MET A 31 12.19 19.00 2.50
C MET A 31 13.42 18.45 3.24
N GLY A 32 14.54 19.12 3.18
CA GLY A 32 15.82 18.67 3.74
C GLY A 32 16.91 18.55 2.68
N GLU A 33 17.95 17.76 2.96
CA GLU A 33 19.05 17.48 2.04
C GLU A 33 18.58 16.49 0.95
N ASP A 34 18.83 16.80 -0.31
CA ASP A 34 18.53 15.91 -1.44
C ASP A 34 19.43 14.68 -1.40
N LEU A 35 18.85 13.49 -1.33
CA LEU A 35 19.56 12.22 -1.36
C LEU A 35 19.49 11.56 -2.74
N THR A 36 18.28 11.41 -3.27
CA THR A 36 18.03 10.83 -4.60
C THR A 36 16.92 11.57 -5.32
N ALA A 37 17.04 11.62 -6.64
CA ALA A 37 15.99 12.08 -7.53
C ALA A 37 15.92 11.12 -8.73
N LYS A 38 14.71 10.65 -9.06
CA LYS A 38 14.47 9.78 -10.21
C LYS A 38 13.29 10.30 -11.00
N ASP A 39 13.53 10.56 -12.28
CA ASP A 39 12.52 11.00 -13.23
C ASP A 39 12.18 9.86 -14.19
N THR A 40 10.91 9.66 -14.43
CA THR A 40 10.38 8.69 -15.39
C THR A 40 9.32 9.34 -16.25
N LEU A 41 9.51 9.38 -17.56
CA LEU A 41 8.48 9.81 -18.49
C LEU A 41 7.44 8.69 -18.58
N ILE A 42 6.21 8.95 -18.13
CA ILE A 42 5.12 7.96 -18.08
C ILE A 42 4.10 8.13 -19.20
N HIS A 43 4.05 9.32 -19.80
CA HIS A 43 3.30 9.65 -21.02
C HIS A 43 3.86 10.92 -21.64
N ARG A 44 3.36 11.35 -22.81
CA ARG A 44 3.75 12.63 -23.43
C ARG A 44 3.52 13.75 -22.44
N GLU A 45 4.56 14.57 -22.23
CA GLU A 45 4.52 15.74 -21.34
C GLU A 45 3.98 15.45 -19.93
N THR A 46 4.10 14.17 -19.50
CA THR A 46 3.69 13.72 -18.19
C THR A 46 4.82 12.87 -17.58
N GLN A 47 5.41 13.40 -16.52
CA GLN A 47 6.60 12.85 -15.87
C GLN A 47 6.32 12.52 -14.41
N LEU A 48 6.68 11.32 -13.99
CA LEU A 48 6.79 10.94 -12.59
C LEU A 48 8.19 11.32 -12.08
N SER A 49 8.26 11.99 -10.93
CA SER A 49 9.49 12.17 -10.18
C SER A 49 9.35 11.59 -8.79
N THR A 50 10.34 10.81 -8.36
CA THR A 50 10.43 10.27 -7.00
C THR A 50 11.71 10.79 -6.37
N ASN A 51 11.58 11.52 -5.25
CA ASN A 51 12.69 12.15 -4.56
C ASN A 51 12.74 11.70 -3.10
N VAL A 52 13.94 11.50 -2.59
CA VAL A 52 14.19 11.17 -1.19
C VAL A 52 15.09 12.23 -0.58
N PHE A 53 14.73 12.70 0.60
CA PHE A 53 15.45 13.73 1.35
C PHE A 53 15.81 13.24 2.74
N TRP A 54 16.89 13.78 3.29
CA TRP A 54 17.23 13.65 4.71
C TRP A 54 16.80 14.89 5.48
N SER A 55 16.03 14.67 6.52
CA SER A 55 15.63 15.73 7.44
C SER A 55 16.50 15.72 8.68
N GLU A 56 17.45 16.65 8.76
CA GLU A 56 18.32 16.80 9.92
C GLU A 56 17.52 17.05 11.21
N ALA A 57 16.46 17.86 11.13
CA ALA A 57 15.63 18.19 12.29
C ALA A 57 14.91 16.99 12.92
N TYR A 58 14.71 15.92 12.15
CA TYR A 58 14.02 14.70 12.60
C TYR A 58 14.96 13.49 12.59
N SER A 59 16.15 13.61 12.04
CA SER A 59 17.10 12.51 11.82
C SER A 59 16.44 11.32 11.12
N ASP A 60 15.64 11.60 10.06
CA ASP A 60 14.87 10.58 9.32
C ASP A 60 14.60 11.05 7.88
N LEU A 61 14.10 10.13 7.06
CA LEU A 61 13.85 10.33 5.64
C LEU A 61 12.50 11.00 5.36
N ARG A 62 12.44 11.64 4.19
CA ARG A 62 11.21 12.05 3.52
C ARG A 62 11.22 11.54 2.10
N THR A 63 10.11 10.94 1.67
CA THR A 63 9.91 10.47 0.30
C THR A 63 8.73 11.20 -0.30
N GLU A 64 8.97 11.91 -1.40
CA GLU A 64 7.92 12.54 -2.21
C GLU A 64 7.81 11.85 -3.56
N ASN A 65 6.60 11.82 -4.08
CA ASN A 65 6.32 11.44 -5.46
C ASN A 65 5.45 12.52 -6.08
N LEU A 66 5.78 12.93 -7.28
CA LEU A 66 5.04 13.95 -7.98
C LEU A 66 4.89 13.63 -9.47
N ILE A 67 3.76 14.06 -10.01
CA ILE A 67 3.52 14.03 -11.46
C ILE A 67 3.56 15.47 -11.97
N THR A 68 4.52 15.76 -12.83
CA THR A 68 4.53 16.99 -13.60
C THR A 68 3.76 16.78 -14.90
N TYR A 69 2.69 17.52 -15.09
CA TYR A 69 1.79 17.41 -16.24
C TYR A 69 1.71 18.76 -16.95
N THR A 70 2.15 18.81 -18.18
CA THR A 70 1.90 19.95 -19.07
C THR A 70 0.63 19.69 -19.87
N PRO A 71 -0.36 20.61 -19.85
CA PRO A 71 -1.62 20.44 -20.57
C PRO A 71 -1.41 20.08 -22.03
N ASN A 72 -2.07 18.99 -22.48
CA ASN A 72 -1.97 18.48 -23.84
C ASN A 72 -3.26 17.73 -24.22
N GLN A 73 -3.38 17.32 -25.50
CA GLN A 73 -4.58 16.64 -26.00
C GLN A 73 -4.57 15.11 -25.79
N ALA A 74 -3.43 14.52 -25.43
CA ALA A 74 -3.30 13.08 -25.27
C ALA A 74 -3.70 12.62 -23.87
N VAL A 75 -3.48 13.47 -22.87
CA VAL A 75 -3.77 13.19 -21.46
C VAL A 75 -4.72 14.26 -20.93
N THR A 76 -5.83 13.82 -20.33
CA THR A 76 -6.86 14.72 -19.80
C THR A 76 -7.03 14.49 -18.30
N PRO A 77 -7.02 15.56 -17.47
CA PRO A 77 -7.40 15.46 -16.07
C PRO A 77 -8.91 15.26 -15.93
N ILE A 78 -9.33 14.28 -15.14
CA ILE A 78 -10.73 14.05 -14.77
C ILE A 78 -10.88 13.95 -13.25
N VAL A 79 -12.07 14.23 -12.76
CA VAL A 79 -12.47 14.01 -11.37
C VAL A 79 -13.54 12.93 -11.34
N THR A 80 -13.38 11.98 -10.44
CA THR A 80 -14.29 10.84 -10.28
C THR A 80 -14.82 10.76 -8.86
N TYR A 81 -15.96 10.10 -8.72
CA TYR A 81 -16.54 9.62 -7.47
C TYR A 81 -17.20 8.27 -7.75
N GLY A 82 -17.73 7.58 -6.73
CA GLY A 82 -18.43 6.30 -6.92
C GLY A 82 -19.77 6.42 -7.67
N ASP A 83 -20.66 5.45 -7.53
CA ASP A 83 -21.99 5.47 -8.18
C ASP A 83 -22.82 6.67 -7.72
N VAL A 84 -22.63 7.11 -6.49
CA VAL A 84 -23.22 8.32 -5.91
C VAL A 84 -22.18 9.14 -5.16
N LEU A 85 -22.48 10.42 -4.96
CA LEU A 85 -21.52 11.40 -4.41
C LEU A 85 -20.95 11.04 -3.02
N THR A 86 -21.71 10.29 -2.21
CA THR A 86 -21.30 9.86 -0.86
C THR A 86 -20.59 8.52 -0.83
N ASP A 87 -20.47 7.83 -1.97
CA ASP A 87 -19.73 6.58 -2.04
C ASP A 87 -18.23 6.80 -1.85
N ARG A 88 -17.57 5.74 -1.44
CA ARG A 88 -16.12 5.76 -1.21
C ARG A 88 -15.44 4.61 -1.91
N SER A 89 -14.38 4.93 -2.60
CA SER A 89 -13.51 3.98 -3.30
C SER A 89 -12.05 4.28 -2.99
N SER A 90 -11.18 3.27 -3.02
CA SER A 90 -9.74 3.53 -3.00
C SER A 90 -9.29 4.07 -4.36
N VAL A 91 -8.14 4.76 -4.39
CA VAL A 91 -7.55 5.23 -5.65
C VAL A 91 -7.27 4.06 -6.60
N ALA A 92 -6.84 2.91 -6.06
CA ALA A 92 -6.59 1.70 -6.84
C ALA A 92 -7.88 1.10 -7.43
N ASP A 93 -8.96 0.98 -6.62
CA ASP A 93 -10.24 0.45 -7.10
C ASP A 93 -10.86 1.34 -8.18
N MET A 94 -10.74 2.68 -8.02
CA MET A 94 -11.25 3.63 -9.00
C MET A 94 -10.41 3.62 -10.29
N ALA A 95 -9.09 3.48 -10.18
CA ALA A 95 -8.23 3.30 -11.36
C ALA A 95 -8.65 2.06 -12.16
N ALA A 96 -8.84 0.93 -11.48
CA ALA A 96 -9.30 -0.32 -12.11
C ALA A 96 -10.71 -0.17 -12.73
N ALA A 97 -11.62 0.59 -12.10
CA ALA A 97 -12.94 0.86 -12.66
C ALA A 97 -12.85 1.68 -13.97
N LEU A 98 -12.04 2.74 -13.99
CA LEU A 98 -11.80 3.53 -15.20
C LEU A 98 -11.16 2.70 -16.32
N GLU A 99 -10.22 1.82 -15.98
CA GLU A 99 -9.59 0.91 -16.93
C GLU A 99 -10.60 -0.10 -17.51
N ALA A 100 -11.52 -0.59 -16.69
CA ALA A 100 -12.61 -1.46 -17.14
C ALA A 100 -13.61 -0.73 -18.05
N GLU A 101 -13.77 0.59 -17.89
CA GLU A 101 -14.55 1.45 -18.80
C GLU A 101 -13.81 1.77 -20.11
N GLY A 102 -12.53 1.38 -20.21
CA GLY A 102 -11.70 1.55 -21.40
C GLY A 102 -10.83 2.82 -21.39
N TYR A 103 -10.74 3.53 -20.29
CA TYR A 103 -9.73 4.57 -20.10
C TYR A 103 -8.35 3.95 -19.84
N ARG A 104 -7.32 4.62 -20.25
CA ARG A 104 -5.97 4.35 -19.80
C ARG A 104 -5.63 5.33 -18.67
N VAL A 105 -5.51 4.82 -17.46
CA VAL A 105 -5.07 5.64 -16.33
C VAL A 105 -3.57 5.88 -16.46
N VAL A 106 -3.13 7.13 -16.58
CA VAL A 106 -1.71 7.52 -16.59
C VAL A 106 -1.21 7.72 -15.17
N ALA A 107 -1.97 8.49 -14.38
CA ALA A 107 -1.73 8.70 -12.96
C ALA A 107 -3.04 9.06 -12.25
N GLY A 108 -3.08 8.87 -10.91
CA GLY A 108 -4.23 9.27 -10.12
C GLY A 108 -3.87 9.52 -8.66
N ILE A 109 -4.53 10.51 -8.05
CA ILE A 109 -4.38 10.86 -6.64
C ILE A 109 -5.75 10.91 -5.95
N ASN A 110 -5.74 10.82 -4.62
CA ASN A 110 -6.93 11.14 -3.84
C ASN A 110 -7.32 12.61 -3.99
N GLY A 111 -8.62 12.89 -3.84
CA GLY A 111 -9.17 14.24 -3.97
C GLY A 111 -9.34 14.98 -2.65
N ASP A 112 -10.47 15.69 -2.53
CA ASP A 112 -10.78 16.60 -1.44
C ASP A 112 -11.06 15.90 -0.11
N PHE A 113 -11.03 16.66 0.95
CA PHE A 113 -11.54 16.29 2.26
C PHE A 113 -13.04 15.95 2.23
N TYR A 114 -13.45 15.04 3.08
CA TYR A 114 -14.84 14.61 3.17
C TYR A 114 -15.23 14.32 4.63
N ASN A 115 -16.52 14.32 4.90
CA ASN A 115 -17.03 13.88 6.19
C ASN A 115 -16.91 12.35 6.29
N VAL A 116 -16.03 11.88 7.16
CA VAL A 116 -15.72 10.45 7.30
C VAL A 116 -16.92 9.59 7.73
N ASN A 117 -17.93 10.18 8.37
CA ASN A 117 -19.13 9.45 8.80
C ASN A 117 -20.14 9.29 7.67
N THR A 118 -20.34 10.35 6.86
CA THR A 118 -21.39 10.40 5.84
C THR A 118 -20.88 10.15 4.43
N GLY A 119 -19.60 10.28 4.16
CA GLY A 119 -19.01 10.26 2.82
C GLY A 119 -19.22 11.57 2.04
N LEU A 120 -19.79 12.59 2.65
CA LEU A 120 -20.12 13.84 1.95
C LEU A 120 -18.85 14.67 1.68
N PRO A 121 -18.54 15.02 0.40
CA PRO A 121 -17.44 15.93 0.06
C PRO A 121 -17.60 17.30 0.71
N ILE A 122 -16.50 17.89 1.20
CA ILE A 122 -16.55 19.22 1.83
C ILE A 122 -16.65 20.31 0.75
N GLY A 123 -15.84 20.26 -0.29
CA GLY A 123 -15.73 21.24 -1.32
C GLY A 123 -16.52 20.95 -2.60
N LEU A 124 -16.08 21.61 -3.66
CA LEU A 124 -16.65 21.50 -5.01
C LEU A 124 -16.42 20.11 -5.62
N VAL A 125 -17.43 19.61 -6.30
CA VAL A 125 -17.30 18.49 -7.24
C VAL A 125 -18.02 18.85 -8.54
N VAL A 126 -17.30 18.82 -9.66
CA VAL A 126 -17.84 18.93 -11.01
C VAL A 126 -17.34 17.74 -11.83
N THR A 127 -18.25 17.06 -12.51
CA THR A 127 -17.92 15.99 -13.46
C THR A 127 -18.69 16.20 -14.75
N ASP A 128 -18.03 16.05 -15.89
CA ASP A 128 -18.60 16.28 -17.23
C ASP A 128 -19.29 17.66 -17.38
N GLY A 129 -18.77 18.66 -16.67
CA GLY A 129 -19.30 20.02 -16.65
C GLY A 129 -20.49 20.21 -15.70
N VAL A 130 -21.00 19.16 -15.05
CA VAL A 130 -22.16 19.23 -14.16
C VAL A 130 -21.70 19.43 -12.71
N LEU A 131 -22.27 20.42 -12.03
CA LEU A 131 -22.08 20.70 -10.62
C LEU A 131 -22.73 19.58 -9.78
N ARG A 132 -21.90 18.76 -9.14
CA ARG A 132 -22.33 17.68 -8.28
C ARG A 132 -22.39 18.06 -6.81
N SER A 133 -21.52 18.96 -6.37
CA SER A 133 -21.44 19.45 -4.99
C SER A 133 -20.92 20.88 -4.97
N SER A 134 -21.56 21.77 -4.18
CA SER A 134 -21.16 23.16 -4.04
C SER A 134 -19.77 23.34 -3.42
N ASP A 135 -19.11 24.46 -3.73
CA ASP A 135 -17.77 24.83 -3.26
C ASP A 135 -17.71 25.17 -1.75
N ALA A 136 -18.82 25.44 -1.12
CA ALA A 136 -18.93 25.84 0.29
C ALA A 136 -17.98 27.01 0.69
N GLY A 137 -17.57 27.85 -0.29
CA GLY A 137 -16.65 28.97 -0.10
C GLY A 137 -15.17 28.61 0.02
N TYR A 138 -14.81 27.34 -0.22
CA TYR A 138 -13.44 26.86 -0.23
C TYR A 138 -12.78 27.05 -1.61
N TYR A 139 -11.47 26.76 -1.66
CA TYR A 139 -10.72 26.68 -2.89
C TYR A 139 -11.12 25.46 -3.70
N ALA A 140 -10.80 25.47 -4.98
CA ALA A 140 -11.01 24.33 -5.87
C ALA A 140 -9.98 24.34 -7.00
N ILE A 141 -9.83 23.16 -7.61
CA ILE A 141 -9.06 22.94 -8.83
C ILE A 141 -10.06 22.57 -9.90
N GLY A 142 -10.17 23.39 -10.94
CA GLY A 142 -11.02 23.15 -12.11
C GLY A 142 -10.17 22.79 -13.33
N PHE A 143 -10.59 21.78 -14.07
CA PHE A 143 -9.93 21.32 -15.29
C PHE A 143 -10.84 21.55 -16.50
N ARG A 144 -10.28 22.08 -17.59
CA ARG A 144 -10.98 22.30 -18.86
C ARG A 144 -10.75 21.13 -19.81
N ALA A 145 -11.53 21.10 -20.89
CA ALA A 145 -11.46 20.03 -21.89
C ALA A 145 -10.10 19.95 -22.63
N ASP A 146 -9.35 21.02 -22.66
CA ASP A 146 -8.01 21.08 -23.25
C ASP A 146 -6.87 20.69 -22.27
N GLY A 147 -7.24 20.22 -21.07
CA GLY A 147 -6.30 19.83 -20.02
C GLY A 147 -5.75 20.99 -19.18
N THR A 148 -6.08 22.25 -19.53
CA THR A 148 -5.69 23.39 -18.70
C THR A 148 -6.50 23.45 -17.40
N ALA A 149 -5.95 24.10 -16.38
CA ALA A 149 -6.60 24.22 -15.09
C ALA A 149 -6.74 25.66 -14.61
N ILE A 150 -7.70 25.85 -13.72
CA ILE A 150 -7.87 27.06 -12.92
C ILE A 150 -7.85 26.67 -11.45
N LEU A 151 -7.00 27.33 -10.64
CA LEU A 151 -6.88 27.14 -9.20
C LEU A 151 -7.33 28.41 -8.50
N GLY A 152 -8.27 28.31 -7.57
CA GLY A 152 -8.75 29.47 -6.84
C GLY A 152 -10.07 29.24 -6.13
N LYS A 153 -10.77 30.30 -5.80
CA LYS A 153 -12.11 30.26 -5.20
C LYS A 153 -13.17 30.50 -6.28
N PRO A 154 -13.91 29.49 -6.68
CA PRO A 154 -14.93 29.63 -7.74
C PRO A 154 -16.08 30.53 -7.33
N SER A 155 -16.43 30.55 -6.04
CA SER A 155 -17.55 31.33 -5.50
C SER A 155 -18.83 31.15 -6.31
N ILE A 156 -19.21 29.87 -6.47
CA ILE A 156 -20.38 29.47 -7.26
C ILE A 156 -21.66 29.87 -6.53
N ARG A 157 -22.56 30.43 -7.28
CA ARG A 157 -23.90 30.82 -6.81
C ARG A 157 -24.95 30.17 -7.67
N VAL A 158 -25.94 29.56 -7.01
CA VAL A 158 -27.13 29.04 -7.66
C VAL A 158 -28.31 29.87 -7.20
N SER A 159 -29.07 30.37 -8.15
CA SER A 159 -30.34 31.08 -7.89
C SER A 159 -31.50 30.30 -8.53
N ALA A 160 -32.60 30.31 -7.85
CA ALA A 160 -33.84 29.68 -8.30
C ALA A 160 -34.94 30.76 -8.49
N ASP A 161 -35.36 30.96 -9.73
CA ASP A 161 -36.64 31.56 -10.01
C ASP A 161 -37.71 30.51 -9.77
N LEU A 162 -38.57 30.76 -8.78
CA LEU A 162 -39.57 29.79 -8.30
C LEU A 162 -40.83 29.69 -9.15
N GLY A 163 -40.85 30.42 -10.26
CA GLY A 163 -41.94 30.35 -11.26
C GLY A 163 -43.26 30.95 -10.81
N TYR A 164 -43.24 31.88 -9.86
CA TYR A 164 -44.41 32.67 -9.48
C TYR A 164 -44.05 34.10 -9.11
N THR A 165 -45.00 34.99 -9.16
CA THR A 165 -44.85 36.39 -8.82
C THR A 165 -45.58 36.75 -7.51
N VAL A 166 -45.10 37.74 -6.79
CA VAL A 166 -45.79 38.35 -5.63
C VAL A 166 -46.14 39.78 -6.00
N ASP A 167 -47.44 40.15 -5.80
CA ASP A 167 -47.94 41.50 -5.96
C ASP A 167 -47.62 42.35 -4.72
N ASP A 168 -47.04 43.52 -4.87
CA ASP A 168 -46.70 44.41 -3.78
C ASP A 168 -47.94 45.19 -3.24
N GLY A 169 -49.16 44.95 -3.81
CA GLY A 169 -50.37 45.66 -3.47
C GLY A 169 -50.47 47.07 -4.09
N PHE A 170 -49.46 47.48 -4.87
CA PHE A 170 -49.41 48.78 -5.58
C PHE A 170 -49.41 48.58 -7.12
N GLY A 171 -49.65 47.34 -7.57
CA GLY A 171 -49.75 47.02 -8.97
C GLY A 171 -48.42 46.59 -9.61
N THR A 172 -47.37 46.33 -8.80
CA THR A 172 -46.11 45.78 -9.30
C THR A 172 -46.06 44.29 -8.91
N SER A 173 -45.93 43.40 -9.90
CA SER A 173 -45.68 42.00 -9.71
C SER A 173 -44.20 41.70 -9.83
N THR A 174 -43.59 41.12 -8.82
CA THR A 174 -42.14 40.79 -8.84
C THR A 174 -41.97 39.27 -8.80
N GLU A 175 -41.12 38.75 -9.70
CA GLU A 175 -40.69 37.34 -9.71
C GLU A 175 -40.02 36.96 -8.39
N VAL A 176 -40.35 35.76 -7.89
CA VAL A 176 -39.74 35.25 -6.65
C VAL A 176 -38.49 34.46 -6.96
N VAL A 177 -37.37 35.14 -6.92
CA VAL A 177 -36.05 34.54 -7.06
C VAL A 177 -35.42 34.33 -5.68
N ARG A 178 -34.88 33.14 -5.41
CA ARG A 178 -34.21 32.83 -4.15
C ARG A 178 -32.83 32.24 -4.39
N PRO A 179 -31.85 32.57 -3.56
CA PRO A 179 -30.57 31.90 -3.58
C PRO A 179 -30.71 30.45 -3.09
N VAL A 180 -30.07 29.51 -3.77
CA VAL A 180 -29.84 28.16 -3.29
C VAL A 180 -28.57 28.17 -2.45
N ALA A 181 -28.70 27.78 -1.18
CA ALA A 181 -27.60 27.83 -0.22
C ALA A 181 -26.49 26.81 -0.57
N ALA A 182 -26.89 25.62 -1.04
CA ALA A 182 -25.94 24.63 -1.50
C ALA A 182 -26.61 23.56 -2.36
N VAL A 183 -25.78 22.89 -3.18
CA VAL A 183 -26.13 21.71 -3.98
C VAL A 183 -25.48 20.48 -3.32
N ASN A 184 -26.26 19.47 -3.01
CA ASN A 184 -25.83 18.20 -2.46
C ASN A 184 -24.94 18.35 -1.19
N LYS A 185 -25.40 19.16 -0.28
CA LYS A 185 -24.81 19.34 1.08
C LYS A 185 -25.84 19.05 2.16
N ALA A 186 -25.38 18.83 3.37
CA ALA A 186 -26.29 18.68 4.51
C ALA A 186 -27.14 19.96 4.69
N ARG A 187 -28.48 19.81 4.74
CA ARG A 187 -29.38 20.94 4.98
C ARG A 187 -29.17 21.54 6.37
N THR A 188 -29.00 22.83 6.43
CA THR A 188 -28.97 23.60 7.67
C THR A 188 -30.35 24.18 8.00
N ASN A 189 -30.44 24.90 9.11
CA ASN A 189 -31.69 25.51 9.56
C ASN A 189 -32.18 26.65 8.65
N SER A 190 -31.34 27.25 7.85
CA SER A 190 -31.73 28.37 6.97
C SER A 190 -31.23 28.16 5.53
N GLY A 191 -32.05 28.58 4.58
CA GLY A 191 -31.76 28.52 3.13
C GLY A 191 -32.49 27.40 2.40
N ILE A 192 -32.46 27.51 1.06
CA ILE A 192 -32.91 26.46 0.14
C ILE A 192 -31.71 25.61 -0.24
N PHE A 193 -31.85 24.29 -0.11
CA PHE A 193 -30.87 23.29 -0.53
C PHE A 193 -31.39 22.53 -1.75
N LEU A 194 -30.52 22.28 -2.70
CA LEU A 194 -30.85 21.51 -3.90
C LEU A 194 -30.23 20.13 -3.80
N TYR A 195 -31.02 19.10 -4.06
CA TYR A 195 -30.60 17.70 -4.12
C TYR A 195 -30.83 17.12 -5.50
N THR A 196 -29.90 16.28 -5.94
CA THR A 196 -29.96 15.51 -7.19
C THR A 196 -30.01 14.02 -6.92
N TYR A 197 -30.41 13.24 -7.92
CA TYR A 197 -30.58 11.78 -7.80
C TYR A 197 -29.30 11.08 -7.32
N ASP A 198 -28.14 11.52 -7.78
CA ASP A 198 -26.83 10.96 -7.48
C ASP A 198 -26.22 11.45 -6.15
N PHE A 199 -26.99 12.11 -5.30
CA PHE A 199 -26.51 12.60 -4.01
C PHE A 199 -26.06 11.47 -3.06
N ASN A 200 -26.87 10.44 -2.87
CA ASN A 200 -26.57 9.32 -1.97
C ASN A 200 -27.23 8.01 -2.45
N ALA A 201 -26.76 6.87 -1.98
CA ALA A 201 -27.20 5.53 -2.38
C ALA A 201 -28.70 5.22 -2.12
N LYS A 202 -29.37 6.04 -1.31
CA LYS A 202 -30.84 5.92 -1.12
C LYS A 202 -31.63 6.78 -2.10
N HIS A 203 -30.97 7.59 -2.89
CA HIS A 203 -31.57 8.56 -3.80
C HIS A 203 -32.62 9.44 -3.11
N THR A 204 -32.22 10.04 -1.99
CA THR A 204 -33.10 10.88 -1.17
C THR A 204 -32.40 12.18 -0.77
N THR A 205 -33.16 13.14 -0.23
CA THR A 205 -32.58 14.37 0.35
C THR A 205 -31.66 14.10 1.54
N GLY A 206 -31.73 12.92 2.17
CA GLY A 206 -30.89 12.54 3.31
C GLY A 206 -31.03 13.46 4.54
N THR A 207 -32.09 14.26 4.61
CA THR A 207 -32.37 15.22 5.68
C THR A 207 -32.90 14.53 6.94
N THR A 208 -32.65 15.13 8.09
CA THR A 208 -33.03 14.56 9.41
C THR A 208 -34.17 15.30 10.07
N GLU A 209 -34.52 16.48 9.55
CA GLU A 209 -35.59 17.34 10.07
C GLU A 209 -36.65 17.59 9.01
N ALA A 210 -37.87 17.87 9.44
CA ALA A 210 -38.98 18.20 8.54
C ALA A 210 -38.65 19.43 7.67
N GLY A 211 -39.12 19.42 6.44
CA GLY A 211 -38.91 20.50 5.50
C GLY A 211 -39.96 20.54 4.40
N VAL A 212 -40.16 21.71 3.83
CA VAL A 212 -40.88 21.85 2.58
C VAL A 212 -39.93 21.44 1.45
N ASN A 213 -40.33 20.42 0.73
CA ASN A 213 -39.60 19.82 -0.37
C ASN A 213 -40.40 19.97 -1.67
N VAL A 214 -39.79 20.61 -2.66
CA VAL A 214 -40.36 20.77 -3.99
C VAL A 214 -39.64 19.85 -4.95
N VAL A 215 -40.29 18.84 -5.42
CA VAL A 215 -39.75 17.90 -6.42
C VAL A 215 -40.05 18.44 -7.79
N CYS A 216 -39.01 18.58 -8.61
CA CYS A 216 -39.08 19.10 -9.96
C CYS A 216 -38.43 18.11 -10.95
N ALA A 217 -39.12 17.87 -12.08
CA ALA A 217 -38.55 17.15 -13.20
C ALA A 217 -37.78 18.12 -14.11
N ILE A 218 -36.54 17.80 -14.43
CA ILE A 218 -35.70 18.59 -15.36
C ILE A 218 -36.28 18.41 -16.76
N GLU A 219 -36.62 19.54 -17.40
CA GLU A 219 -37.10 19.57 -18.78
C GLU A 219 -36.03 19.97 -19.79
N GLU A 220 -35.12 20.90 -19.38
CA GLU A 220 -34.06 21.38 -20.24
C GLU A 220 -32.86 21.81 -19.40
N GLY A 221 -31.65 21.60 -19.97
CA GLY A 221 -30.39 22.03 -19.39
C GLY A 221 -29.82 21.06 -18.34
N SER A 222 -28.71 21.48 -17.73
CA SER A 222 -28.05 20.77 -16.64
C SER A 222 -27.40 21.78 -15.69
N LEU A 223 -27.07 21.38 -14.48
CA LEU A 223 -26.43 22.23 -13.48
C LEU A 223 -24.96 22.53 -13.86
N THR A 224 -24.74 23.16 -15.01
CA THR A 224 -23.39 23.58 -15.45
C THR A 224 -23.07 24.99 -14.96
N ILE A 225 -21.79 25.25 -14.64
CA ILE A 225 -21.35 26.59 -14.24
C ILE A 225 -21.53 27.54 -15.46
N GLY A 226 -22.14 28.67 -15.25
CA GLY A 226 -22.53 29.62 -16.34
C GLY A 226 -23.81 29.23 -17.08
N GLY A 227 -24.47 28.12 -16.70
CA GLY A 227 -25.64 27.56 -17.35
C GLY A 227 -26.95 27.80 -16.61
N THR A 228 -28.03 27.32 -17.23
CA THR A 228 -29.39 27.34 -16.67
C THR A 228 -30.02 25.96 -16.76
N VAL A 229 -30.94 25.68 -15.83
CA VAL A 229 -31.78 24.49 -15.82
C VAL A 229 -33.22 24.93 -15.74
N THR A 230 -34.06 24.41 -16.64
CA THR A 230 -35.51 24.55 -16.58
C THR A 230 -36.11 23.24 -16.07
N ALA A 231 -36.90 23.33 -15.02
CA ALA A 231 -37.52 22.17 -14.39
C ALA A 231 -38.99 22.46 -14.08
N ARG A 232 -39.86 21.46 -14.19
CA ARG A 232 -41.26 21.56 -13.89
C ARG A 232 -41.57 21.00 -12.52
N VAL A 233 -42.30 21.74 -11.72
CA VAL A 233 -42.73 21.30 -10.38
C VAL A 233 -43.68 20.09 -10.53
N GLU A 234 -43.32 18.97 -9.97
CA GLU A 234 -44.17 17.77 -9.92
C GLU A 234 -45.07 17.76 -8.69
N ARG A 235 -44.47 18.07 -7.54
CA ARG A 235 -45.17 18.10 -6.25
C ARG A 235 -44.48 18.96 -5.22
N VAL A 236 -45.24 19.47 -4.29
CA VAL A 236 -44.77 20.13 -3.06
C VAL A 236 -45.20 19.29 -1.88
N GLU A 237 -44.33 18.92 -1.03
CA GLU A 237 -44.59 18.06 0.13
C GLU A 237 -43.87 18.57 1.38
N GLU A 238 -44.44 18.36 2.54
CA GLU A 238 -43.78 18.53 3.81
C GLU A 238 -43.37 17.14 4.33
N SER A 239 -42.05 16.89 4.37
CA SER A 239 -41.53 15.60 4.78
C SER A 239 -40.14 15.75 5.39
N THR A 240 -39.73 14.77 6.18
CA THR A 240 -38.35 14.73 6.72
C THR A 240 -37.37 14.31 5.62
N VAL A 241 -37.74 13.33 4.81
CA VAL A 241 -36.91 12.80 3.72
C VAL A 241 -37.74 12.64 2.48
N THR A 242 -37.28 13.18 1.35
CA THR A 242 -37.92 13.05 0.05
C THR A 242 -37.08 12.19 -0.88
N ALA A 243 -37.69 11.22 -1.55
CA ALA A 243 -37.07 10.39 -2.57
C ALA A 243 -37.01 11.10 -3.92
N LEU A 244 -35.96 10.84 -4.68
CA LEU A 244 -35.73 11.33 -6.03
C LEU A 244 -35.77 10.18 -7.04
N GLN A 245 -36.24 10.48 -8.24
CA GLN A 245 -36.11 9.61 -9.42
C GLN A 245 -35.04 10.17 -10.37
N PRO A 246 -34.47 9.36 -11.29
CA PRO A 246 -33.60 9.87 -12.33
C PRO A 246 -34.26 11.04 -13.08
N GLY A 247 -33.50 12.15 -13.26
CA GLY A 247 -33.99 13.37 -13.89
C GLY A 247 -34.78 14.31 -12.97
N GLU A 248 -34.95 13.98 -11.69
CA GLU A 248 -35.55 14.87 -10.69
C GLU A 248 -34.47 15.64 -9.90
N ILE A 249 -34.87 16.83 -9.46
CA ILE A 249 -34.20 17.61 -8.41
C ILE A 249 -35.20 17.95 -7.31
N VAL A 250 -34.69 18.17 -6.10
CA VAL A 250 -35.52 18.63 -4.97
C VAL A 250 -34.95 19.93 -4.42
N LEU A 251 -35.79 20.97 -4.36
CA LEU A 251 -35.55 22.17 -3.58
C LEU A 251 -36.10 21.95 -2.17
N SER A 252 -35.30 22.10 -1.15
CA SER A 252 -35.64 21.76 0.24
C SER A 252 -35.29 22.90 1.20
N ALA A 253 -36.23 23.29 2.05
CA ALA A 253 -36.01 24.25 3.11
C ALA A 253 -36.58 23.71 4.44
N ASN A 254 -35.92 24.01 5.56
CA ASN A 254 -36.41 23.60 6.90
C ASN A 254 -37.75 24.27 7.19
N SER A 255 -38.79 23.48 7.48
CA SER A 255 -40.16 24.01 7.65
C SER A 255 -40.43 24.65 9.02
N GLN A 256 -39.57 24.37 10.01
CA GLN A 256 -39.74 24.86 11.39
C GLN A 256 -38.78 26.00 11.73
N ALA A 257 -37.54 25.93 11.26
CA ALA A 257 -36.50 26.89 11.61
C ALA A 257 -36.48 28.13 10.68
N ASP A 258 -36.99 28.01 9.44
CA ASP A 258 -36.92 29.06 8.44
C ASP A 258 -38.22 29.19 7.63
N THR A 259 -39.13 29.97 8.13
CA THR A 259 -40.43 30.22 7.47
C THR A 259 -40.31 31.10 6.23
N TYR A 260 -39.25 31.87 6.04
CA TYR A 260 -39.04 32.68 4.85
C TYR A 260 -38.78 31.84 3.60
N TYR A 261 -37.84 30.89 3.68
CA TYR A 261 -37.52 30.02 2.54
C TYR A 261 -38.51 28.88 2.40
N SER A 262 -39.00 28.27 3.52
CA SER A 262 -39.99 27.23 3.45
C SER A 262 -41.34 27.74 2.93
N GLY A 263 -41.74 28.97 3.37
CA GLY A 263 -42.95 29.61 2.85
C GLY A 263 -42.86 29.94 1.37
N ALA A 264 -41.68 30.36 0.87
CA ALA A 264 -41.46 30.54 -0.55
C ALA A 264 -41.65 29.25 -1.36
N LEU A 265 -41.08 28.13 -0.88
CA LEU A 265 -41.27 26.81 -1.50
C LEU A 265 -42.71 26.31 -1.40
N GLN A 266 -43.38 26.54 -0.27
CA GLN A 266 -44.79 26.12 -0.06
C GLN A 266 -45.74 26.81 -1.02
N SER A 267 -45.39 28.02 -1.50
CA SER A 267 -46.23 28.80 -2.44
C SER A 267 -46.13 28.30 -3.89
N MET A 268 -45.20 27.41 -4.21
CA MET A 268 -45.05 26.87 -5.55
C MET A 268 -46.20 25.91 -5.89
N GLN A 269 -46.56 25.83 -7.16
CA GLN A 269 -47.66 25.00 -7.60
C GLN A 269 -47.20 23.87 -8.55
N PRO A 270 -47.71 22.66 -8.43
CA PRO A 270 -47.47 21.62 -9.43
C PRO A 270 -47.81 22.13 -10.84
N GLY A 271 -46.92 21.82 -11.79
CA GLY A 271 -47.00 22.28 -13.19
C GLY A 271 -46.32 23.63 -13.48
N SER A 272 -45.91 24.42 -12.45
CA SER A 272 -45.14 25.63 -12.67
C SER A 272 -43.67 25.30 -13.07
N THR A 273 -43.05 26.27 -13.76
CA THR A 273 -41.67 26.13 -14.21
C THR A 273 -40.72 26.81 -13.22
N VAL A 274 -39.67 26.10 -12.83
CA VAL A 274 -38.56 26.63 -12.07
C VAL A 274 -37.36 26.81 -12.98
N THR A 275 -36.70 27.96 -12.88
CA THR A 275 -35.42 28.20 -13.57
C THR A 275 -34.28 28.36 -12.58
N LEU A 276 -33.30 27.46 -12.67
CA LEU A 276 -32.07 27.54 -11.90
C LEU A 276 -31.00 28.19 -12.75
N SER A 277 -30.29 29.18 -12.19
CA SER A 277 -29.12 29.78 -12.83
C SER A 277 -27.90 29.54 -11.99
N VAL A 278 -26.85 28.97 -12.58
CA VAL A 278 -25.57 28.68 -11.92
C VAL A 278 -24.53 29.68 -12.44
N THR A 279 -23.95 30.46 -11.56
CA THR A 279 -22.93 31.48 -11.91
C THR A 279 -21.69 31.31 -11.04
N ALA A 280 -20.53 31.67 -11.57
CA ALA A 280 -19.29 31.80 -10.80
C ALA A 280 -18.90 33.27 -10.69
N ALA A 281 -18.14 33.65 -9.67
CA ALA A 281 -17.65 35.01 -9.53
C ALA A 281 -16.59 35.38 -10.61
N ASP A 282 -15.84 34.39 -11.07
CA ASP A 282 -14.88 34.45 -12.17
C ASP A 282 -15.39 33.56 -13.32
N GLU A 283 -15.64 34.16 -14.47
CA GLU A 283 -16.12 33.51 -15.68
C GLU A 283 -15.16 32.43 -16.21
N GLY A 284 -13.90 32.45 -15.81
CA GLY A 284 -12.92 31.41 -16.12
C GLY A 284 -13.33 29.99 -15.64
N TRP A 285 -14.33 29.90 -14.74
CA TRP A 285 -14.89 28.63 -14.27
C TRP A 285 -16.01 28.07 -15.17
N ASN A 286 -16.53 28.85 -16.11
CA ASN A 286 -17.66 28.43 -16.97
C ASN A 286 -17.29 27.28 -17.90
N ASP A 287 -16.01 27.18 -18.31
CA ASP A 287 -15.51 26.14 -19.21
C ASP A 287 -14.96 24.91 -18.50
N VAL A 288 -15.09 24.87 -17.17
CA VAL A 288 -14.60 23.74 -16.36
C VAL A 288 -15.45 22.51 -16.59
N LYS A 289 -14.79 21.40 -16.97
CA LYS A 289 -15.41 20.09 -17.16
C LYS A 289 -15.35 19.23 -15.92
N TYR A 290 -14.25 19.32 -15.17
CA TYR A 290 -14.04 18.58 -13.94
C TYR A 290 -13.51 19.53 -12.88
N ALA A 291 -13.96 19.37 -11.65
CA ALA A 291 -13.41 20.13 -10.54
C ALA A 291 -13.45 19.32 -9.23
N VAL A 292 -12.45 19.56 -8.41
CA VAL A 292 -12.34 19.01 -7.06
C VAL A 292 -12.08 20.13 -6.06
N GLY A 293 -12.73 20.09 -4.91
CA GLY A 293 -12.50 21.03 -3.82
C GLY A 293 -11.11 20.89 -3.22
N ALA A 294 -10.66 21.97 -2.56
CA ALA A 294 -9.42 22.01 -1.80
C ALA A 294 -9.63 22.88 -0.56
N LEU A 295 -9.49 22.28 0.62
CA LEU A 295 -9.82 22.99 1.86
C LEU A 295 -8.82 24.09 2.18
N TYR A 296 -7.55 23.93 1.82
CA TYR A 296 -6.49 24.87 2.15
C TYR A 296 -5.72 25.31 0.90
N CYS A 297 -5.41 26.64 0.86
CA CYS A 297 -4.41 27.18 -0.03
C CYS A 297 -3.07 27.22 0.73
N LEU A 298 -2.04 26.54 0.20
CA LEU A 298 -0.71 26.50 0.79
C LEU A 298 0.18 27.64 0.30
N ALA A 299 0.00 28.05 -0.97
CA ALA A 299 0.67 29.20 -1.53
C ALA A 299 -0.20 29.85 -2.63
N GLU A 300 -0.13 31.16 -2.73
CA GLU A 300 -0.81 31.96 -3.75
C GLU A 300 0.11 33.09 -4.25
N ASN A 301 0.17 33.27 -5.55
CA ASN A 301 1.04 34.27 -6.21
C ASN A 301 2.52 34.19 -5.78
N GLY A 302 3.02 32.94 -5.59
CA GLY A 302 4.41 32.73 -5.22
C GLY A 302 4.72 32.96 -3.72
N VAL A 303 3.69 33.12 -2.87
CA VAL A 303 3.85 33.36 -1.43
C VAL A 303 3.14 32.30 -0.62
N VAL A 304 3.86 31.65 0.30
CA VAL A 304 3.29 30.65 1.22
C VAL A 304 2.29 31.33 2.17
N ALA A 305 1.15 30.69 2.35
CA ALA A 305 0.10 31.17 3.25
C ALA A 305 0.53 31.11 4.72
N SER A 306 0.05 32.07 5.51
CA SER A 306 0.29 32.08 6.95
C SER A 306 -0.74 31.26 7.72
N GLY A 307 -0.39 30.80 8.94
CA GLY A 307 -1.32 30.09 9.83
C GLY A 307 -1.62 28.66 9.42
N LEU A 308 -0.81 28.07 8.55
CA LEU A 308 -0.93 26.67 8.15
C LEU A 308 -0.65 25.73 9.32
N ALA A 309 -1.31 24.57 9.34
CA ALA A 309 -1.13 23.57 10.38
C ALA A 309 0.31 23.05 10.43
N ALA A 310 0.90 23.14 11.61
CA ALA A 310 2.21 22.54 11.89
C ALA A 310 2.06 21.02 12.05
N GLY A 311 3.14 20.32 11.92
CA GLY A 311 3.21 18.87 12.12
C GLY A 311 3.32 18.10 10.82
N THR A 312 4.21 17.12 10.87
CA THR A 312 4.55 16.26 9.75
C THR A 312 3.49 15.17 9.57
N ASN A 313 2.95 15.07 8.36
CA ASN A 313 1.97 14.06 7.98
C ASN A 313 2.15 13.73 6.51
N PRO A 314 1.59 12.60 6.03
CA PRO A 314 1.41 12.40 4.60
C PRO A 314 0.56 13.54 4.03
N ARG A 315 0.90 14.06 2.86
CA ARG A 315 0.19 15.18 2.23
C ARG A 315 -0.04 14.91 0.75
N THR A 316 -1.18 15.41 0.28
CA THR A 316 -1.52 15.47 -1.14
C THR A 316 -1.79 16.93 -1.50
N ALA A 317 -1.21 17.40 -2.59
CA ALA A 317 -1.39 18.79 -3.06
C ALA A 317 -1.34 18.87 -4.58
N VAL A 318 -1.86 19.94 -5.13
CA VAL A 318 -1.70 20.29 -6.55
C VAL A 318 -1.16 21.71 -6.65
N GLY A 319 -0.07 21.85 -7.37
CA GLY A 319 0.52 23.14 -7.69
C GLY A 319 0.37 23.49 -9.16
N GLN A 320 0.25 24.80 -9.48
CA GLN A 320 0.25 25.30 -10.86
C GLN A 320 1.41 26.25 -11.07
N LYS A 321 2.19 26.03 -12.12
CA LYS A 321 3.26 26.92 -12.56
C LYS A 321 2.71 28.07 -13.41
N ALA A 322 3.53 29.09 -13.65
CA ALA A 322 3.14 30.26 -14.44
C ALA A 322 2.80 29.94 -15.91
N ASP A 323 3.33 28.85 -16.46
CA ASP A 323 3.06 28.37 -17.82
C ASP A 323 1.83 27.46 -17.92
N GLY A 324 1.13 27.22 -16.81
CA GLY A 324 -0.03 26.33 -16.72
C GLY A 324 0.29 24.88 -16.40
N THR A 325 1.57 24.50 -16.35
CA THR A 325 1.99 23.15 -15.94
C THR A 325 1.48 22.86 -14.52
N LEU A 326 0.92 21.66 -14.32
CA LEU A 326 0.44 21.18 -13.03
C LEU A 326 1.45 20.23 -12.39
N VAL A 327 1.56 20.30 -11.08
CA VAL A 327 2.32 19.37 -10.25
C VAL A 327 1.35 18.72 -9.28
N PHE A 328 1.02 17.45 -9.53
CA PHE A 328 0.28 16.59 -8.58
C PHE A 328 1.31 16.00 -7.63
N TYR A 329 1.20 16.33 -6.38
CA TYR A 329 2.23 16.08 -5.37
C TYR A 329 1.72 15.20 -4.25
N THR A 330 2.52 14.20 -3.87
CA THR A 330 2.33 13.43 -2.65
C THR A 330 3.65 13.33 -1.89
N VAL A 331 3.58 13.42 -0.58
CA VAL A 331 4.67 13.04 0.32
C VAL A 331 4.17 12.00 1.30
N ASP A 332 4.85 10.87 1.35
CA ASP A 332 4.57 9.81 2.32
C ASP A 332 4.84 10.30 3.75
N GLY A 333 4.33 9.60 4.74
CA GLY A 333 4.59 9.97 6.13
C GLY A 333 4.16 8.91 7.13
N ARG A 334 4.45 9.18 8.43
CA ARG A 334 4.14 8.28 9.55
C ARG A 334 4.87 6.93 9.45
N ARG A 335 5.98 6.86 8.71
CA ARG A 335 6.80 5.65 8.52
C ARG A 335 8.27 6.00 8.73
N SER A 336 8.77 5.80 9.94
CA SER A 336 10.20 5.98 10.24
C SER A 336 11.07 5.08 9.35
N GLY A 337 12.20 5.60 8.89
CA GLY A 337 13.11 4.92 7.96
C GLY A 337 12.65 4.92 6.50
N HIS A 338 11.49 5.52 6.19
CA HIS A 338 11.01 5.74 4.83
C HIS A 338 10.58 7.20 4.62
N SER A 339 9.61 7.67 5.40
CA SER A 339 9.13 9.05 5.32
C SER A 339 8.39 9.46 6.59
N ILE A 340 8.83 10.54 7.20
CA ILE A 340 8.14 11.15 8.33
C ILE A 340 6.97 12.05 7.90
N GLY A 341 6.93 12.44 6.62
CA GLY A 341 5.98 13.39 6.06
C GLY A 341 6.46 14.84 6.14
N ALA A 342 5.54 15.75 5.81
CA ALA A 342 5.81 17.18 5.78
C ALA A 342 4.68 18.01 6.44
N SER A 343 5.01 19.18 6.92
CA SER A 343 4.02 20.18 7.31
C SER A 343 3.38 20.82 6.06
N MET A 344 2.24 21.46 6.22
CA MET A 344 1.60 22.20 5.11
C MET A 344 2.49 23.33 4.59
N THR A 345 3.21 24.01 5.49
CA THR A 345 4.16 25.07 5.11
C THR A 345 5.28 24.51 4.24
N GLN A 346 5.88 23.36 4.64
CA GLN A 346 6.95 22.74 3.86
C GLN A 346 6.49 22.28 2.48
N VAL A 347 5.26 21.77 2.35
CA VAL A 347 4.69 21.41 1.05
C VAL A 347 4.49 22.66 0.18
N GLY A 348 3.98 23.75 0.77
CA GLY A 348 3.86 25.03 0.06
C GLY A 348 5.21 25.54 -0.43
N GLU A 349 6.22 25.59 0.44
CA GLU A 349 7.60 25.99 0.10
C GLU A 349 8.19 25.10 -1.00
N ARG A 350 8.03 23.76 -0.86
CA ARG A 350 8.55 22.77 -1.83
C ARG A 350 7.96 22.98 -3.22
N LEU A 351 6.65 23.16 -3.32
CA LEU A 351 6.02 23.38 -4.61
C LEU A 351 6.39 24.76 -5.22
N LEU A 352 6.67 25.78 -4.41
CA LEU A 352 7.27 27.03 -4.89
C LEU A 352 8.70 26.81 -5.42
N GLU A 353 9.54 26.00 -4.74
CA GLU A 353 10.86 25.60 -5.24
C GLU A 353 10.75 24.90 -6.61
N LEU A 354 9.69 24.11 -6.83
CA LEU A 354 9.41 23.45 -8.11
C LEU A 354 8.82 24.41 -9.18
N GLY A 355 8.66 25.71 -8.85
CA GLY A 355 8.22 26.76 -9.77
C GLY A 355 6.71 27.01 -9.79
N CYS A 356 5.94 26.38 -8.90
CA CYS A 356 4.51 26.65 -8.80
C CYS A 356 4.27 28.07 -8.27
N GLN A 357 3.17 28.69 -8.68
CA GLN A 357 2.72 30.00 -8.21
C GLN A 357 1.53 29.89 -7.25
N THR A 358 0.66 28.91 -7.49
CA THR A 358 -0.49 28.61 -6.66
C THR A 358 -0.43 27.14 -6.25
N VAL A 359 -0.69 26.86 -4.96
CA VAL A 359 -0.64 25.52 -4.39
C VAL A 359 -1.86 25.27 -3.52
N LEU A 360 -2.64 24.26 -3.85
CA LEU A 360 -3.82 23.85 -3.10
C LEU A 360 -3.61 22.47 -2.47
N CYS A 361 -4.07 22.30 -1.22
CA CYS A 361 -3.95 21.06 -0.45
C CYS A 361 -5.24 20.25 -0.57
N LEU A 362 -5.09 19.01 -0.97
CA LEU A 362 -6.13 17.98 -0.94
C LEU A 362 -6.10 17.20 0.38
N ASP A 363 -6.95 16.17 0.52
CA ASP A 363 -6.96 15.36 1.73
C ASP A 363 -5.63 14.62 1.90
N GLY A 364 -5.14 14.60 3.12
CA GLY A 364 -3.84 14.03 3.47
C GLY A 364 -3.95 12.84 4.42
N GLY A 365 -2.86 12.57 5.14
CA GLY A 365 -2.82 11.48 6.11
C GLY A 365 -3.00 10.10 5.45
N GLY A 366 -3.93 9.30 5.95
CA GLY A 366 -4.24 7.97 5.39
C GLY A 366 -4.76 7.99 3.97
N SER A 367 -5.33 9.12 3.52
CA SER A 367 -5.89 9.29 2.17
C SER A 367 -4.83 9.50 1.10
N THR A 368 -3.59 9.89 1.47
CA THR A 368 -2.50 10.15 0.51
C THR A 368 -2.13 8.91 -0.27
N ASN A 369 -2.56 8.83 -1.52
CA ASN A 369 -2.29 7.75 -2.45
C ASN A 369 -1.94 8.32 -3.83
N LEU A 370 -0.99 7.69 -4.52
CA LEU A 370 -0.63 7.96 -5.90
C LEU A 370 -0.60 6.66 -6.70
N ALA A 371 -1.51 6.53 -7.64
CA ALA A 371 -1.49 5.45 -8.63
C ALA A 371 -0.80 5.93 -9.90
N VAL A 372 0.00 5.09 -10.53
CA VAL A 372 0.69 5.38 -11.79
C VAL A 372 0.75 4.12 -12.64
N THR A 373 0.54 4.27 -13.94
CA THR A 373 0.89 3.27 -14.94
C THR A 373 2.31 3.53 -15.41
N THR A 374 3.26 2.71 -14.96
CA THR A 374 4.65 2.77 -15.41
C THR A 374 4.78 2.27 -16.86
N PRO A 375 5.83 2.65 -17.60
CA PRO A 375 5.95 2.27 -19.02
C PRO A 375 6.09 0.77 -19.30
N ASP A 376 6.33 -0.05 -18.27
CA ASP A 376 6.36 -1.52 -18.31
C ASP A 376 5.03 -2.17 -17.90
N SER A 377 4.00 -1.37 -17.58
CA SER A 377 2.69 -1.84 -17.14
C SER A 377 1.57 -1.35 -18.06
N THR A 378 0.47 -2.10 -18.09
CA THR A 378 -0.78 -1.71 -18.75
C THR A 378 -1.84 -1.22 -17.76
N THR A 379 -1.60 -1.36 -16.47
CA THR A 379 -2.53 -0.99 -15.41
C THR A 379 -1.85 -0.11 -14.36
N ALA A 380 -2.63 0.78 -13.76
CA ALA A 380 -2.14 1.67 -12.73
C ALA A 380 -2.00 0.94 -11.38
N THR A 381 -0.90 1.17 -10.70
CA THR A 381 -0.63 0.64 -9.37
C THR A 381 -0.26 1.75 -8.40
N ILE A 382 -0.51 1.54 -7.10
CA ILE A 382 -0.08 2.49 -6.06
C ILE A 382 1.44 2.40 -5.91
N ILE A 383 2.12 3.50 -6.21
CA ILE A 383 3.59 3.57 -6.18
C ILE A 383 4.15 4.18 -4.89
N ASN A 384 3.40 5.01 -4.20
CA ASN A 384 3.79 5.52 -2.89
C ASN A 384 3.54 4.48 -1.79
N ARG A 385 3.97 4.75 -0.55
CA ARG A 385 3.72 3.88 0.62
C ARG A 385 2.72 4.54 1.56
N PRO A 386 1.41 4.39 1.33
CA PRO A 386 0.37 5.01 2.14
C PRO A 386 0.47 4.60 3.61
N SER A 387 0.17 5.52 4.53
CA SER A 387 0.10 5.18 5.96
C SER A 387 -1.10 4.30 6.31
N GLU A 388 -2.13 4.27 5.45
CA GLU A 388 -3.31 3.39 5.54
C GLU A 388 -3.53 2.72 4.17
N THR A 389 -3.29 1.42 4.08
CA THR A 389 -3.48 0.66 2.84
C THR A 389 -4.97 0.52 2.52
N GLY A 390 -5.34 0.73 1.25
CA GLY A 390 -6.73 0.58 0.79
C GLY A 390 -7.70 1.63 1.36
N ARG A 391 -7.21 2.78 1.84
CA ARG A 391 -8.05 3.88 2.32
C ARG A 391 -9.02 4.33 1.24
N LYS A 392 -10.31 4.31 1.57
CA LYS A 392 -11.39 4.75 0.69
C LYS A 392 -11.68 6.23 0.89
N VAL A 393 -11.79 6.97 -0.22
CA VAL A 393 -12.09 8.40 -0.30
C VAL A 393 -13.29 8.63 -1.22
N THR A 394 -13.90 9.80 -1.18
CA THR A 394 -15.16 10.07 -1.90
C THR A 394 -14.96 10.60 -3.31
N ASN A 395 -13.82 11.18 -3.61
CA ASN A 395 -13.46 11.64 -4.95
C ASN A 395 -11.96 11.53 -5.17
N GLN A 396 -11.57 11.43 -6.43
CA GLN A 396 -10.19 11.27 -6.88
C GLN A 396 -9.96 12.12 -8.13
N VAL A 397 -8.70 12.42 -8.37
CA VAL A 397 -8.26 13.10 -9.61
C VAL A 397 -7.38 12.14 -10.40
N PHE A 398 -7.73 11.90 -11.64
CA PHE A 398 -6.97 11.05 -12.55
C PHE A 398 -6.53 11.81 -13.79
N LEU A 399 -5.35 11.49 -14.27
CA LEU A 399 -4.87 11.78 -15.60
C LEU A 399 -5.15 10.57 -16.47
N VAL A 400 -6.01 10.70 -17.46
CA VAL A 400 -6.41 9.59 -18.33
C VAL A 400 -6.02 9.88 -19.78
N ALA A 401 -5.59 8.85 -20.50
CA ALA A 401 -5.31 8.91 -21.93
C ALA A 401 -6.36 8.09 -22.70
N SER A 402 -6.65 8.55 -23.92
CA SER A 402 -7.53 7.85 -24.87
C SER A 402 -6.75 7.14 -25.98
N ASP A 403 -5.43 7.23 -25.93
CA ASP A 403 -4.54 6.66 -26.92
C ASP A 403 -4.65 5.13 -26.94
N ARG A 404 -4.66 4.57 -28.14
CA ARG A 404 -4.54 3.12 -28.37
C ARG A 404 -3.11 2.78 -28.71
N ALA A 405 -2.74 1.51 -28.53
CA ALA A 405 -1.43 1.02 -28.94
C ALA A 405 -1.17 1.36 -30.41
N SER A 406 -0.06 2.05 -30.66
CA SER A 406 0.37 2.36 -32.01
C SER A 406 1.03 1.16 -32.68
N GLY A 407 1.63 0.28 -31.88
CA GLY A 407 2.43 -0.86 -32.33
C GLY A 407 3.79 -0.48 -32.91
N ASP A 408 4.12 0.81 -32.94
CA ASP A 408 5.41 1.32 -33.43
C ASP A 408 6.33 1.58 -32.23
N LEU A 409 7.38 0.80 -32.08
CA LEU A 409 8.37 0.94 -31.03
C LEU A 409 9.00 2.33 -31.08
N ASP A 410 8.87 3.09 -29.98
CA ASP A 410 9.46 4.41 -29.81
C ASP A 410 10.74 4.36 -28.99
N HIS A 411 10.72 3.76 -27.82
CA HIS A 411 11.88 3.64 -26.94
C HIS A 411 11.81 2.37 -26.08
N PHE A 412 12.87 2.15 -25.30
CA PHE A 412 12.87 1.16 -24.23
C PHE A 412 12.79 1.84 -22.87
N TYR A 413 11.90 1.36 -22.00
CA TYR A 413 11.95 1.62 -20.57
C TYR A 413 12.88 0.60 -19.93
N VAL A 414 13.97 1.08 -19.34
CA VAL A 414 14.96 0.24 -18.65
C VAL A 414 14.87 0.52 -17.16
N HIS A 415 14.59 -0.53 -16.40
CA HIS A 415 14.40 -0.42 -14.95
C HIS A 415 15.38 -1.32 -14.21
N ALA A 416 16.04 -0.79 -13.18
CA ALA A 416 16.86 -1.55 -12.25
C ALA A 416 16.10 -1.75 -10.93
N ALA A 417 16.17 -2.94 -10.35
CA ALA A 417 15.52 -3.24 -9.07
C ALA A 417 16.02 -2.36 -7.90
N SER A 418 17.22 -1.80 -8.04
CA SER A 418 17.76 -0.78 -7.14
C SER A 418 18.68 0.15 -7.93
N ASP A 419 18.50 1.45 -7.76
CA ASP A 419 19.35 2.45 -8.42
C ASP A 419 20.68 2.66 -7.66
N TYR A 420 20.72 2.38 -6.34
CA TYR A 420 21.90 2.51 -5.49
C TYR A 420 22.25 1.17 -4.87
N VAL A 421 23.42 0.64 -5.17
CA VAL A 421 23.87 -0.67 -4.71
C VAL A 421 25.28 -0.62 -4.13
N LEU A 422 25.57 -1.54 -3.23
CA LEU A 422 26.96 -1.74 -2.78
C LEU A 422 27.79 -2.30 -3.96
N ALA A 423 28.94 -1.72 -4.23
CA ALA A 423 29.84 -2.18 -5.28
C ALA A 423 30.19 -3.68 -5.12
N GLY A 424 30.16 -4.43 -6.21
CA GLY A 424 30.31 -5.87 -6.21
C GLY A 424 29.00 -6.65 -6.05
N SER A 425 27.87 -5.97 -5.84
CA SER A 425 26.55 -6.60 -5.79
C SER A 425 25.95 -6.80 -7.18
N SER A 426 25.02 -7.72 -7.24
CA SER A 426 24.20 -7.99 -8.42
C SER A 426 22.86 -7.26 -8.31
N VAL A 427 22.35 -6.75 -9.42
CA VAL A 427 21.03 -6.09 -9.50
C VAL A 427 20.30 -6.56 -10.75
N TYR A 428 19.01 -6.86 -10.61
CA TYR A 428 18.16 -7.16 -11.75
C TYR A 428 17.88 -5.91 -12.56
N VAL A 429 17.96 -6.02 -13.87
CA VAL A 429 17.62 -4.95 -14.81
C VAL A 429 16.69 -5.52 -15.87
N THR A 430 15.55 -4.90 -16.05
CA THR A 430 14.55 -5.23 -17.03
C THR A 430 14.50 -4.18 -18.15
N ALA A 431 14.05 -4.57 -19.33
CA ALA A 431 13.87 -3.66 -20.45
C ALA A 431 12.57 -3.98 -21.17
N THR A 432 11.65 -3.04 -21.17
CA THR A 432 10.37 -3.15 -21.84
C THR A 432 10.33 -2.21 -23.05
N GLY A 433 9.98 -2.72 -24.24
CA GLY A 433 9.69 -1.86 -25.37
C GLY A 433 8.44 -1.05 -25.14
N VAL A 434 8.45 0.22 -25.51
CA VAL A 434 7.34 1.15 -25.33
C VAL A 434 7.03 1.76 -26.69
N ASP A 435 5.75 1.76 -27.05
CA ASP A 435 5.31 2.34 -28.30
C ASP A 435 5.14 3.87 -28.22
N SER A 436 4.87 4.51 -29.35
CA SER A 436 4.69 5.98 -29.39
C SER A 436 3.47 6.50 -28.64
N SER A 437 2.59 5.60 -28.15
CA SER A 437 1.48 5.88 -27.27
C SER A 437 1.78 5.55 -25.81
N PHE A 438 3.05 5.28 -25.47
CA PHE A 438 3.51 4.89 -24.12
C PHE A 438 2.89 3.58 -23.62
N ILE A 439 2.55 2.66 -24.51
CA ILE A 439 2.02 1.34 -24.17
C ILE A 439 3.15 0.30 -24.29
N PRO A 440 3.34 -0.58 -23.29
CA PRO A 440 4.35 -1.61 -23.34
C PRO A 440 4.07 -2.58 -24.51
N MET A 441 5.12 -2.97 -25.19
CA MET A 441 5.03 -3.90 -26.30
C MET A 441 6.19 -4.89 -26.28
N PRO A 442 5.98 -6.14 -26.70
CA PRO A 442 7.05 -7.12 -26.78
C PRO A 442 8.04 -6.76 -27.90
N VAL A 443 9.31 -6.77 -27.58
CA VAL A 443 10.41 -6.57 -28.54
C VAL A 443 11.36 -7.75 -28.45
N PRO A 444 11.08 -8.86 -29.18
CA PRO A 444 11.99 -10.00 -29.24
C PRO A 444 13.37 -9.59 -29.74
N ASN A 445 14.41 -10.21 -29.18
CA ASN A 445 15.80 -10.01 -29.62
C ASN A 445 16.36 -8.59 -29.42
N HIS A 446 15.88 -7.83 -28.39
CA HIS A 446 16.57 -6.63 -27.97
C HIS A 446 17.89 -6.99 -27.28
N THR A 447 18.82 -6.05 -27.27
CA THR A 447 20.14 -6.22 -26.66
C THR A 447 20.22 -5.35 -25.41
N LEU A 448 20.61 -5.95 -24.28
CA LEU A 448 20.97 -5.23 -23.06
C LEU A 448 22.51 -5.16 -22.96
N THR A 449 23.06 -3.98 -22.70
CA THR A 449 24.48 -3.74 -22.50
C THR A 449 24.70 -2.84 -21.27
N ALA A 450 25.82 -3.05 -20.56
CA ALA A 450 26.24 -2.22 -19.45
C ALA A 450 27.58 -1.54 -19.76
N SER A 451 27.75 -0.30 -19.32
CA SER A 451 28.99 0.46 -19.47
C SER A 451 30.16 -0.11 -18.66
N ALA A 452 29.86 -0.83 -17.58
CA ALA A 452 30.83 -1.50 -16.71
C ALA A 452 30.16 -2.69 -15.98
N GLY A 453 30.95 -3.58 -15.40
CA GLY A 453 30.45 -4.79 -14.76
C GLY A 453 30.17 -5.90 -15.78
N THR A 454 29.45 -6.94 -15.34
CA THR A 454 28.98 -8.03 -16.21
C THR A 454 27.47 -8.06 -16.20
N LEU A 455 26.86 -8.19 -17.37
CA LEU A 455 25.39 -8.25 -17.50
C LEU A 455 25.03 -9.55 -18.20
N GLU A 456 24.40 -10.45 -17.46
CA GLU A 456 24.00 -11.78 -17.95
C GLU A 456 22.56 -12.06 -17.53
N ASN A 457 21.72 -12.42 -18.48
CA ASN A 457 20.30 -12.77 -18.25
C ASN A 457 19.53 -11.71 -17.42
N GLY A 458 19.74 -10.42 -17.70
CA GLY A 458 19.11 -9.34 -16.96
C GLY A 458 19.69 -9.07 -15.57
N VAL A 459 20.77 -9.76 -15.17
CA VAL A 459 21.45 -9.52 -13.90
C VAL A 459 22.74 -8.75 -14.16
N LEU A 460 22.81 -7.53 -13.67
CA LEU A 460 24.03 -6.72 -13.65
C LEU A 460 24.83 -7.01 -12.39
N THR A 461 26.01 -7.58 -12.50
CA THR A 461 26.99 -7.65 -11.43
C THR A 461 27.91 -6.42 -11.51
N THR A 462 27.84 -5.55 -10.52
CA THR A 462 28.58 -4.28 -10.51
C THR A 462 30.06 -4.48 -10.20
N PRO A 463 30.96 -3.64 -10.73
CA PRO A 463 32.39 -3.77 -10.44
C PRO A 463 32.68 -3.43 -8.97
N ALA A 464 33.65 -4.14 -8.38
CA ALA A 464 34.07 -3.89 -6.99
C ALA A 464 34.64 -2.47 -6.75
N GLY A 465 35.13 -1.80 -7.81
CA GLY A 465 35.60 -0.42 -7.73
C GLY A 465 34.49 0.63 -7.66
N GLY A 466 33.24 0.21 -7.86
CA GLY A 466 32.09 1.11 -7.88
C GLY A 466 32.03 2.01 -9.11
N GLY A 467 31.16 3.02 -9.04
CA GLY A 467 30.94 4.03 -10.07
C GLY A 467 29.55 3.94 -10.72
N ASP A 468 29.25 4.90 -11.57
CA ASP A 468 27.98 4.95 -12.31
C ASP A 468 28.02 4.01 -13.51
N ILE A 469 27.02 3.16 -13.61
CA ILE A 469 26.90 2.14 -14.65
C ILE A 469 25.63 2.43 -15.45
N THR A 470 25.82 2.83 -16.69
CA THR A 470 24.69 2.98 -17.62
C THR A 470 24.36 1.62 -18.23
N VAL A 471 23.12 1.17 -18.01
CA VAL A 471 22.55 -0.01 -18.68
C VAL A 471 21.66 0.46 -19.81
N THR A 472 21.91 -0.01 -21.03
CA THR A 472 21.20 0.40 -22.23
C THR A 472 20.55 -0.79 -22.90
N ALA A 473 19.26 -0.69 -23.17
CA ALA A 473 18.54 -1.57 -24.06
C ALA A 473 18.51 -0.98 -25.47
N SER A 474 18.66 -1.82 -26.49
CA SER A 474 18.54 -1.39 -27.88
C SER A 474 17.95 -2.48 -28.77
N GLY A 475 17.12 -2.09 -29.72
CA GLY A 475 16.48 -2.99 -30.68
C GLY A 475 15.59 -2.25 -31.67
N ARG A 476 15.45 -2.74 -32.87
CA ARG A 476 14.59 -2.17 -33.93
C ARG A 476 14.79 -0.67 -34.19
N GLY A 477 16.00 -0.12 -33.90
CA GLY A 477 16.29 1.30 -34.09
C GLY A 477 15.97 2.21 -32.89
N ALA A 478 15.35 1.69 -31.86
CA ALA A 478 15.07 2.39 -30.62
C ALA A 478 16.06 2.00 -29.53
N SER A 479 16.19 2.83 -28.50
CA SER A 479 16.99 2.56 -27.30
C SER A 479 16.40 3.21 -26.07
N GLY A 480 16.85 2.79 -24.90
CA GLY A 480 16.57 3.39 -23.61
C GLY A 480 17.65 2.99 -22.60
N SER A 481 17.79 3.73 -21.53
CA SER A 481 18.83 3.43 -20.54
C SER A 481 18.41 3.84 -19.13
N THR A 482 19.05 3.19 -18.15
CA THR A 482 19.01 3.58 -16.74
C THR A 482 20.43 3.63 -16.19
N VAL A 483 20.60 4.27 -15.03
CA VAL A 483 21.90 4.33 -14.33
C VAL A 483 21.80 3.59 -13.01
N VAL A 484 22.76 2.73 -12.74
CA VAL A 484 22.96 2.07 -11.45
C VAL A 484 24.21 2.67 -10.80
N HIS A 485 24.06 3.21 -9.60
CA HIS A 485 25.13 3.79 -8.80
C HIS A 485 25.72 2.72 -7.87
N ALA A 486 26.89 2.22 -8.23
CA ALA A 486 27.63 1.24 -7.41
C ALA A 486 28.55 1.97 -6.42
N ILE A 487 28.23 1.90 -5.15
CA ILE A 487 28.92 2.62 -4.07
C ILE A 487 30.00 1.75 -3.47
N SER A 488 31.26 2.13 -3.65
CA SER A 488 32.42 1.39 -3.13
C SER A 488 32.80 1.77 -1.69
N THR A 489 32.32 2.90 -1.18
CA THR A 489 32.65 3.41 0.15
C THR A 489 31.40 3.76 0.94
N PRO A 490 30.70 2.76 1.50
CA PRO A 490 29.52 3.02 2.35
C PRO A 490 29.96 3.74 3.64
N ASP A 491 29.01 4.42 4.30
CA ASP A 491 29.25 5.10 5.58
C ASP A 491 29.27 4.14 6.75
N SER A 492 28.43 3.10 6.70
CA SER A 492 28.35 2.07 7.73
C SER A 492 27.86 0.74 7.17
N ILE A 493 28.15 -0.33 7.92
CA ILE A 493 27.64 -1.68 7.68
C ILE A 493 26.69 -2.05 8.81
N THR A 494 25.59 -2.69 8.46
CA THR A 494 24.63 -3.25 9.42
C THR A 494 24.59 -4.76 9.30
N LEU A 495 24.29 -5.43 10.41
CA LEU A 495 24.09 -6.88 10.45
C LEU A 495 22.81 -7.18 11.22
N LYS A 496 21.94 -7.97 10.60
CA LYS A 496 20.62 -8.30 11.15
C LYS A 496 20.39 -9.80 11.18
N ASN A 497 19.51 -10.23 12.08
CA ASN A 497 18.81 -11.50 12.04
C ASN A 497 17.31 -11.19 11.93
N GLY A 498 16.70 -11.55 10.81
CA GLY A 498 15.38 -11.06 10.47
C GLY A 498 15.34 -9.52 10.39
N THR A 499 14.44 -8.89 11.14
CA THR A 499 14.28 -7.41 11.15
C THR A 499 15.15 -6.72 12.22
N SER A 500 15.76 -7.47 13.14
CA SER A 500 16.48 -6.91 14.30
C SER A 500 17.97 -6.76 14.05
N ASN A 501 18.54 -5.63 14.45
CA ASN A 501 19.98 -5.46 14.46
C ASN A 501 20.62 -6.46 15.41
N LEU A 502 21.64 -7.16 14.93
CA LEU A 502 22.35 -8.17 15.68
C LEU A 502 23.58 -7.55 16.37
N THR A 503 23.61 -7.68 17.69
CA THR A 503 24.73 -7.18 18.52
C THR A 503 25.56 -8.33 19.13
N THR A 504 24.97 -9.52 19.20
CA THR A 504 25.59 -10.75 19.67
C THR A 504 24.84 -11.93 19.06
N LEU A 505 25.51 -13.06 18.88
CA LEU A 505 24.90 -14.28 18.37
C LEU A 505 25.17 -15.44 19.35
N THR A 506 24.11 -15.96 19.96
CA THR A 506 24.20 -17.16 20.80
C THR A 506 23.45 -18.27 20.12
N VAL A 507 24.13 -19.37 19.82
CA VAL A 507 23.63 -20.48 19.02
C VAL A 507 24.20 -21.79 19.53
N THR A 508 23.80 -22.89 18.92
CA THR A 508 24.25 -24.23 19.30
C THR A 508 24.96 -24.93 18.17
N PRO A 509 25.79 -25.93 18.46
CA PRO A 509 26.45 -26.70 17.43
C PRO A 509 25.45 -27.34 16.46
N GLY A 510 25.71 -27.18 15.15
CA GLY A 510 24.84 -27.68 14.08
C GLY A 510 23.76 -26.68 13.65
N SER A 511 23.47 -25.63 14.43
CA SER A 511 22.46 -24.64 14.03
C SER A 511 22.95 -23.78 12.85
N LYS A 512 21.99 -23.38 12.03
CA LYS A 512 22.20 -22.46 10.91
C LYS A 512 21.40 -21.19 11.16
N THR A 513 22.04 -20.06 11.06
CA THR A 513 21.40 -18.75 11.26
C THR A 513 21.57 -17.92 10.01
N THR A 514 20.48 -17.48 9.42
CA THR A 514 20.53 -16.52 8.31
C THR A 514 20.82 -15.13 8.84
N LEU A 515 21.84 -14.52 8.28
CA LEU A 515 22.32 -13.21 8.63
C LEU A 515 22.18 -12.29 7.41
N THR A 516 21.59 -11.15 7.59
CA THR A 516 21.45 -10.15 6.54
C THR A 516 22.45 -9.02 6.79
N ALA A 517 23.43 -8.86 5.90
CA ALA A 517 24.30 -7.70 5.89
C ALA A 517 23.68 -6.59 5.05
N GLY A 518 23.80 -5.37 5.51
CA GLY A 518 23.38 -4.17 4.80
C GLY A 518 24.46 -3.12 4.82
N ALA A 519 24.44 -2.22 3.86
CA ALA A 519 25.30 -1.06 3.79
C ALA A 519 24.46 0.20 3.73
N ILE A 520 24.91 1.24 4.42
CA ILE A 520 24.28 2.56 4.40
C ILE A 520 25.26 3.54 3.77
N TRP A 521 24.78 4.36 2.88
CA TRP A 521 25.51 5.46 2.28
C TRP A 521 24.62 6.68 2.19
N ASN A 522 25.10 7.81 2.67
CA ASN A 522 24.34 9.07 2.70
C ASN A 522 22.89 8.86 3.19
N HIS A 523 22.73 8.23 4.35
CA HIS A 523 21.44 7.85 4.95
C HIS A 523 20.59 6.83 4.17
N LEU A 524 20.98 6.45 2.96
CA LEU A 524 20.26 5.47 2.14
C LEU A 524 20.73 4.05 2.43
N THR A 525 19.79 3.12 2.49
CA THR A 525 20.12 1.70 2.49
C THR A 525 20.44 1.28 1.05
N LEU A 526 21.65 0.77 0.82
CA LEU A 526 22.07 0.26 -0.47
C LEU A 526 21.49 -1.13 -0.75
N GLY A 527 21.11 -1.40 -1.98
CA GLY A 527 20.93 -2.77 -2.46
C GLY A 527 22.27 -3.52 -2.34
N ALA A 528 22.25 -4.71 -1.74
CA ALA A 528 23.49 -5.45 -1.54
C ALA A 528 23.23 -6.95 -1.49
N ASP A 529 24.10 -7.74 -2.12
CA ASP A 529 24.10 -9.19 -1.93
C ASP A 529 25.23 -9.64 -1.00
N ALA A 530 25.14 -10.86 -0.49
CA ALA A 530 26.10 -11.38 0.47
C ALA A 530 27.54 -11.44 -0.07
N LYS A 531 27.70 -11.53 -1.39
CA LYS A 531 29.03 -11.60 -2.07
C LYS A 531 29.76 -10.26 -2.10
N ALA A 532 29.04 -9.16 -1.99
CA ALA A 532 29.62 -7.82 -1.93
C ALA A 532 30.30 -7.55 -0.59
N PHE A 533 30.02 -8.37 0.41
CA PHE A 533 30.66 -8.28 1.73
C PHE A 533 31.77 -9.32 1.91
N THR A 534 32.76 -8.96 2.68
CA THR A 534 33.75 -9.91 3.21
C THR A 534 33.29 -10.37 4.58
N TRP A 535 33.09 -11.66 4.73
CA TRP A 535 32.65 -12.32 5.95
C TRP A 535 33.84 -13.05 6.60
N SER A 536 34.00 -12.94 7.89
CA SER A 536 34.98 -13.69 8.62
C SER A 536 34.51 -14.10 10.02
N VAL A 537 34.80 -15.34 10.39
CA VAL A 537 34.49 -15.89 11.70
C VAL A 537 35.81 -16.23 12.41
N SER A 538 35.93 -15.81 13.66
CA SER A 538 37.06 -16.18 14.52
C SER A 538 36.63 -17.17 15.61
N GLY A 539 37.59 -17.85 16.25
CA GLY A 539 37.34 -18.73 17.39
C GLY A 539 36.97 -20.17 17.05
N ASN A 540 37.02 -20.57 15.77
CA ASN A 540 36.67 -21.92 15.29
C ASN A 540 35.23 -22.40 15.68
N VAL A 541 34.31 -21.45 15.84
CA VAL A 541 32.96 -21.72 16.32
C VAL A 541 31.95 -21.99 15.20
N GLY A 542 32.33 -21.76 13.93
CA GLY A 542 31.46 -22.00 12.79
C GLY A 542 32.01 -21.47 11.48
N THR A 543 31.21 -21.60 10.42
CA THR A 543 31.50 -21.13 9.06
C THR A 543 30.40 -20.21 8.56
N ILE A 544 30.72 -19.40 7.55
CA ILE A 544 29.74 -18.61 6.79
C ILE A 544 29.64 -19.19 5.39
N ASP A 545 28.42 -19.43 4.96
CA ASP A 545 28.08 -19.84 3.60
C ASP A 545 27.24 -18.74 2.91
N ASP A 546 27.49 -18.51 1.64
CA ASP A 546 26.71 -17.58 0.82
C ASP A 546 25.45 -18.27 0.28
N ILE A 547 24.28 -17.64 0.43
CA ILE A 547 23.01 -18.26 0.06
C ILE A 547 22.42 -17.69 -1.21
N GLY A 548 22.77 -16.50 -1.62
CA GLY A 548 22.12 -15.93 -2.79
C GLY A 548 22.84 -14.73 -3.43
N PRO A 549 22.60 -14.51 -4.73
CA PRO A 549 23.27 -13.44 -5.47
C PRO A 549 22.61 -12.06 -5.32
N VAL A 550 21.43 -11.92 -4.73
CA VAL A 550 20.63 -10.67 -4.81
C VAL A 550 20.09 -10.18 -3.48
N ASP A 551 20.34 -10.87 -2.40
CA ASP A 551 20.01 -10.43 -1.05
C ASP A 551 21.29 -10.42 -0.18
N GLY A 552 21.41 -9.48 0.72
CA GLY A 552 22.57 -9.37 1.65
C GLY A 552 22.68 -10.53 2.65
N ASN A 553 22.10 -11.71 2.35
CA ASN A 553 21.97 -12.83 3.25
C ASN A 553 23.12 -13.82 3.12
N ALA A 554 23.67 -14.23 4.27
CA ALA A 554 24.59 -15.34 4.40
C ALA A 554 24.16 -16.24 5.55
N VAL A 555 24.57 -17.51 5.53
CA VAL A 555 24.24 -18.46 6.62
C VAL A 555 25.47 -18.67 7.51
N PHE A 556 25.33 -18.36 8.78
CA PHE A 556 26.27 -18.83 9.78
C PHE A 556 25.90 -20.25 10.21
N THR A 557 26.83 -21.20 10.03
CA THR A 557 26.69 -22.57 10.53
C THR A 557 27.58 -22.76 11.75
N ALA A 558 26.96 -22.96 12.92
CA ALA A 558 27.70 -23.21 14.15
C ALA A 558 28.29 -24.62 14.15
N THR A 559 29.56 -24.79 14.50
CA THR A 559 30.22 -26.11 14.47
C THR A 559 30.68 -26.59 15.84
N THR A 560 31.40 -25.78 16.58
CA THR A 560 32.08 -26.22 17.84
C THR A 560 31.70 -25.30 18.99
N PRO A 561 31.32 -25.85 20.17
CA PRO A 561 31.10 -25.02 21.36
C PRO A 561 32.30 -24.14 21.68
N GLY A 562 32.05 -22.87 21.98
CA GLY A 562 33.14 -21.90 22.30
C GLY A 562 32.70 -20.46 22.05
N SER A 563 33.60 -19.56 22.18
CA SER A 563 33.42 -18.12 21.93
C SER A 563 34.26 -17.66 20.74
N GLY A 564 33.68 -16.82 19.93
CA GLY A 564 34.31 -16.25 18.74
C GLY A 564 33.74 -14.89 18.38
N SER A 565 34.02 -14.42 17.19
CA SER A 565 33.40 -13.22 16.63
C SER A 565 33.07 -13.41 15.15
N LEU A 566 32.04 -12.73 14.68
CA LEU A 566 31.68 -12.58 13.28
C LEU A 566 31.97 -11.14 12.89
N THR A 567 32.73 -10.98 11.83
CA THR A 567 33.01 -9.67 11.22
C THR A 567 32.47 -9.66 9.78
N VAL A 568 31.74 -8.62 9.45
CA VAL A 568 31.27 -8.33 8.10
C VAL A 568 31.82 -6.99 7.67
N SER A 569 32.42 -6.92 6.49
CA SER A 569 33.06 -5.68 6.01
C SER A 569 32.84 -5.45 4.51
N ALA A 570 32.77 -4.18 4.13
CA ALA A 570 32.78 -3.72 2.74
C ALA A 570 33.27 -2.27 2.69
N GLY A 571 33.99 -1.90 1.64
CA GLY A 571 34.43 -0.52 1.41
C GLY A 571 35.17 0.15 2.57
N GLY A 572 35.96 -0.61 3.34
CA GLY A 572 36.70 -0.10 4.48
C GLY A 572 35.91 0.10 5.77
N LYS A 573 34.60 -0.28 5.77
CA LYS A 573 33.73 -0.29 6.96
C LYS A 573 33.48 -1.71 7.42
N SER A 574 33.23 -1.89 8.71
CA SER A 574 32.93 -3.22 9.26
C SER A 574 32.02 -3.14 10.47
N VAL A 575 31.31 -4.23 10.71
CA VAL A 575 30.61 -4.54 11.95
C VAL A 575 31.16 -5.86 12.49
N THR A 576 31.40 -5.93 13.78
CA THR A 576 31.88 -7.14 14.46
C THR A 576 30.98 -7.43 15.65
N ILE A 577 30.49 -8.66 15.74
CA ILE A 577 29.67 -9.12 16.85
C ILE A 577 30.30 -10.33 17.53
N PRO A 578 30.17 -10.51 18.85
CA PRO A 578 30.58 -11.72 19.53
C PRO A 578 29.63 -12.88 19.22
N ILE A 579 30.21 -14.07 19.06
CA ILE A 579 29.50 -15.33 18.93
C ILE A 579 29.74 -16.19 20.16
N SER A 580 28.69 -16.81 20.67
CA SER A 580 28.77 -17.86 21.68
C SER A 580 28.03 -19.10 21.16
N VAL A 581 28.79 -20.19 20.97
CA VAL A 581 28.20 -21.48 20.59
C VAL A 581 28.11 -22.34 21.87
N THR A 582 26.89 -22.58 22.33
CA THR A 582 26.61 -23.29 23.58
C THR A 582 25.64 -24.41 23.32
N GLN A 583 25.72 -25.51 24.10
CA GLN A 583 24.77 -26.62 24.02
C GLN A 583 23.68 -26.47 25.08
N LEU A 584 22.44 -26.26 24.66
CA LEU A 584 21.27 -26.17 25.53
C LEU A 584 20.12 -27.03 24.97
N PRO A 585 19.50 -27.94 25.74
CA PRO A 585 18.40 -28.83 25.28
C PRO A 585 17.00 -28.18 25.37
N LEU A 586 16.10 -28.51 24.44
CA LEU A 586 14.68 -28.15 24.44
C LEU A 586 13.78 -29.39 24.59
N LEU A 587 12.62 -29.21 25.20
CA LEU A 587 11.58 -30.23 25.32
C LEU A 587 10.21 -29.63 25.05
N THR A 588 9.40 -30.26 24.18
CA THR A 588 8.00 -29.89 24.00
C THR A 588 7.21 -30.18 25.28
N VAL A 589 6.57 -29.16 25.82
CA VAL A 589 5.74 -29.24 27.01
C VAL A 589 4.28 -29.47 26.65
N GLU A 590 3.78 -28.68 25.68
CA GLU A 590 2.44 -28.77 25.11
C GLU A 590 2.45 -28.19 23.71
N ASP A 591 2.02 -28.98 22.73
CA ASP A 591 1.90 -28.61 21.34
C ASP A 591 0.45 -28.65 20.83
N PHE A 592 -0.50 -29.02 21.67
CA PHE A 592 -1.92 -29.14 21.38
C PHE A 592 -2.28 -30.20 20.31
N GLU A 593 -1.35 -31.00 19.85
CA GLU A 593 -1.59 -32.03 18.82
C GLU A 593 -2.34 -33.27 19.36
N ASN A 594 -2.26 -33.51 20.65
CA ASN A 594 -2.94 -34.60 21.29
C ASN A 594 -4.37 -34.25 21.72
N GLU A 595 -5.30 -35.23 21.72
CA GLU A 595 -6.67 -35.01 22.21
C GLU A 595 -6.72 -34.65 23.70
N GLN A 596 -5.78 -35.15 24.48
CA GLN A 596 -5.61 -34.76 25.88
C GLN A 596 -4.54 -33.67 25.98
N ILE A 597 -4.97 -32.45 26.11
CA ILE A 597 -4.08 -31.29 26.35
C ILE A 597 -3.70 -31.22 27.84
N ALA A 598 -2.52 -30.62 28.09
CA ALA A 598 -2.01 -30.42 29.44
C ALA A 598 -2.80 -29.42 30.31
N PHE A 599 -3.71 -28.69 29.70
CA PHE A 599 -4.52 -27.69 30.38
C PHE A 599 -5.99 -28.12 30.47
N SER A 600 -6.65 -27.74 31.53
CA SER A 600 -8.09 -27.92 31.71
C SER A 600 -8.73 -26.55 32.01
N SER A 601 -9.92 -26.36 31.46
CA SER A 601 -10.72 -25.16 31.71
C SER A 601 -10.94 -24.96 33.21
N GLY A 602 -10.88 -23.73 33.66
CA GLY A 602 -11.01 -23.34 35.05
C GLY A 602 -12.00 -22.21 35.25
N THR A 603 -11.74 -21.36 36.21
CA THR A 603 -12.64 -20.26 36.54
C THR A 603 -12.52 -19.16 35.49
N TYR A 604 -13.58 -18.97 34.69
CA TYR A 604 -13.73 -17.95 33.66
C TYR A 604 -12.64 -17.93 32.56
N LEU A 605 -11.82 -18.99 32.46
CA LEU A 605 -10.89 -19.26 31.39
C LEU A 605 -11.15 -20.67 30.84
N ASN A 606 -11.71 -20.74 29.65
CA ASN A 606 -11.92 -22.00 28.94
C ASN A 606 -10.76 -22.25 27.98
N VAL A 607 -10.24 -23.48 28.02
CA VAL A 607 -9.15 -23.91 27.14
C VAL A 607 -9.65 -25.02 26.22
N PHE A 608 -9.52 -24.81 24.93
CA PHE A 608 -9.95 -25.75 23.90
C PHE A 608 -8.83 -25.93 22.87
N ARG A 609 -8.88 -27.04 22.15
CA ARG A 609 -8.12 -27.19 20.90
C ARG A 609 -8.87 -26.51 19.77
N THR A 610 -8.14 -25.88 18.86
CA THR A 610 -8.67 -25.35 17.61
C THR A 610 -7.81 -25.76 16.43
N ASN A 611 -8.43 -26.07 15.31
CA ASN A 611 -7.80 -26.34 14.03
C ASN A 611 -8.11 -25.25 12.99
N ALA A 612 -8.60 -24.10 13.42
CA ALA A 612 -8.81 -22.96 12.54
C ALA A 612 -7.44 -22.42 12.09
N GLY A 613 -7.06 -22.63 10.84
CA GLY A 613 -5.71 -22.47 10.32
C GLY A 613 -5.06 -21.11 10.60
N GLN A 614 -5.84 -20.02 10.61
CA GLN A 614 -5.34 -18.68 10.98
C GLN A 614 -4.88 -18.56 12.44
N TYR A 615 -5.31 -19.48 13.32
CA TYR A 615 -5.00 -19.51 14.76
C TYR A 615 -4.18 -20.75 15.15
N VAL A 616 -3.56 -21.42 14.20
CA VAL A 616 -2.59 -22.48 14.42
C VAL A 616 -1.23 -21.99 13.96
N GLN A 617 -0.30 -21.88 14.87
CA GLN A 617 1.07 -21.46 14.55
C GLN A 617 1.89 -22.64 14.05
N ARG A 618 1.65 -23.85 14.59
CA ARG A 618 2.37 -25.06 14.24
C ARG A 618 1.49 -26.28 14.29
N GLY A 619 1.80 -27.28 13.46
CA GLY A 619 1.03 -28.52 13.40
C GLY A 619 -0.40 -28.31 12.90
N HIS A 620 -1.33 -29.03 13.52
CA HIS A 620 -2.75 -29.06 13.12
C HIS A 620 -3.66 -28.36 14.12
N TYR A 621 -3.19 -28.15 15.35
CA TYR A 621 -3.99 -27.62 16.44
C TYR A 621 -3.20 -26.63 17.29
N ALA A 622 -3.92 -25.67 17.86
CA ALA A 622 -3.44 -24.73 18.85
C ALA A 622 -4.40 -24.68 20.04
N GLY A 623 -3.96 -24.14 21.15
CA GLY A 623 -4.80 -23.88 22.31
C GLY A 623 -5.57 -22.59 22.15
N LYS A 624 -6.90 -22.64 22.23
CA LYS A 624 -7.79 -21.48 22.27
C LYS A 624 -8.17 -21.20 23.72
N LEU A 625 -7.96 -19.97 24.17
CA LEU A 625 -8.25 -19.48 25.51
C LEU A 625 -9.35 -18.43 25.43
N ASP A 626 -10.57 -18.82 25.76
CA ASP A 626 -11.71 -17.89 25.90
C ASP A 626 -11.83 -17.47 27.36
N TYR A 627 -11.71 -16.18 27.64
CA TYR A 627 -11.73 -15.64 28.99
C TYR A 627 -12.82 -14.57 29.20
N THR A 628 -13.26 -14.47 30.46
CA THR A 628 -14.18 -13.42 30.94
C THR A 628 -13.64 -12.85 32.24
N LEU A 629 -13.38 -11.57 32.29
CA LEU A 629 -12.89 -10.85 33.48
C LEU A 629 -14.02 -9.98 34.03
N THR A 630 -14.35 -10.15 35.31
CA THR A 630 -15.42 -9.40 36.01
C THR A 630 -14.93 -8.96 37.38
N GLU A 631 -15.66 -8.06 38.03
CA GLU A 631 -15.38 -7.64 39.40
C GLU A 631 -15.46 -8.84 40.37
N ASP A 632 -16.45 -9.71 40.20
CA ASP A 632 -16.62 -10.93 41.02
C ASP A 632 -15.41 -11.88 40.95
N THR A 633 -14.64 -11.83 39.89
CA THR A 633 -13.42 -12.65 39.67
C THR A 633 -12.15 -11.92 40.13
N GLY A 634 -12.27 -10.67 40.63
CA GLY A 634 -11.10 -9.82 40.92
C GLY A 634 -10.30 -9.50 39.66
N TRP A 635 -10.96 -9.49 38.47
CA TRP A 635 -10.40 -9.20 37.16
C TRP A 635 -9.35 -10.20 36.68
N PHE A 636 -9.52 -11.49 37.02
CA PHE A 636 -8.68 -12.57 36.48
C PHE A 636 -9.49 -13.82 36.17
N ALA A 637 -8.98 -14.58 35.18
CA ALA A 637 -9.50 -15.87 34.74
C ALA A 637 -8.36 -16.88 34.74
N THR A 638 -8.60 -18.10 35.22
CA THR A 638 -7.55 -19.11 35.40
C THR A 638 -7.90 -20.44 34.78
N ALA A 639 -6.91 -21.11 34.22
CA ALA A 639 -6.95 -22.52 33.80
C ALA A 639 -5.91 -23.32 34.54
N SER A 640 -6.24 -24.58 34.89
CA SER A 640 -5.33 -25.47 35.59
C SER A 640 -4.49 -26.25 34.58
N GLY A 641 -3.23 -26.55 34.91
CA GLY A 641 -2.33 -27.41 34.17
C GLY A 641 -2.06 -28.70 34.92
N SER A 642 -2.23 -29.84 34.24
CA SER A 642 -2.13 -31.18 34.88
C SER A 642 -1.03 -32.08 34.28
N GLY A 643 -0.44 -31.74 33.14
CA GLY A 643 0.50 -32.59 32.38
C GLY A 643 1.98 -32.42 32.74
N PHE A 644 2.34 -31.48 33.61
CA PHE A 644 3.72 -31.05 33.83
C PHE A 644 4.50 -31.87 34.91
N SER A 645 3.90 -32.89 35.46
CA SER A 645 4.50 -33.69 36.55
C SER A 645 5.65 -34.62 36.12
N ASN A 646 5.85 -34.82 34.82
CA ASN A 646 6.84 -35.71 34.25
C ASN A 646 8.15 -35.02 33.83
N LEU A 647 8.33 -33.74 34.12
CA LEU A 647 9.59 -33.07 33.88
C LEU A 647 10.57 -33.40 34.99
N GLU A 648 11.39 -34.46 34.76
CA GLU A 648 12.37 -34.97 35.75
C GLU A 648 13.51 -34.00 36.06
N LYS A 649 13.69 -32.95 35.29
CA LYS A 649 14.76 -31.93 35.44
C LYS A 649 14.22 -30.53 35.55
N PRO A 650 14.84 -29.64 36.34
CA PRO A 650 14.43 -28.24 36.41
C PRO A 650 14.71 -27.55 35.08
N TYR A 651 13.72 -26.96 34.48
CA TYR A 651 13.83 -26.07 33.29
C TYR A 651 14.07 -24.61 33.72
N THR A 652 14.77 -23.87 32.89
CA THR A 652 15.21 -22.49 33.19
C THR A 652 14.42 -21.44 32.45
N ALA A 653 13.73 -21.83 31.38
CA ALA A 653 12.85 -20.95 30.60
C ALA A 653 11.71 -21.73 29.96
N LEU A 654 10.61 -21.05 29.66
CA LEU A 654 9.55 -21.53 28.77
C LEU A 654 9.45 -20.58 27.57
N ASN A 655 9.37 -21.15 26.40
CA ASN A 655 9.07 -20.45 25.15
C ASN A 655 7.68 -20.87 24.70
N LEU A 656 6.89 -19.92 24.22
CA LEU A 656 5.56 -20.19 23.68
C LEU A 656 5.18 -19.17 22.62
N TRP A 657 4.32 -19.57 21.71
CA TRP A 657 3.69 -18.66 20.79
C TRP A 657 2.36 -18.18 21.35
N VAL A 658 2.08 -16.90 21.23
CA VAL A 658 0.85 -16.25 21.70
C VAL A 658 0.25 -15.42 20.56
N TYR A 659 -1.01 -15.70 20.24
CA TYR A 659 -1.81 -14.84 19.35
C TYR A 659 -2.64 -13.90 20.21
N GLY A 660 -2.31 -12.62 20.18
CA GLY A 660 -2.95 -11.60 21.01
C GLY A 660 -4.29 -11.12 20.44
N ASP A 661 -5.14 -10.61 21.33
CA ASP A 661 -6.46 -10.06 21.01
C ASP A 661 -6.54 -8.52 21.15
N ALA A 662 -5.39 -7.86 21.30
CA ALA A 662 -5.25 -6.41 21.52
C ALA A 662 -6.06 -5.86 22.72
N SER A 663 -6.40 -6.71 23.68
CA SER A 663 -7.18 -6.32 24.87
C SER A 663 -6.40 -5.49 25.90
N GLY A 664 -5.07 -5.49 25.82
CA GLY A 664 -4.20 -4.92 26.85
C GLY A 664 -4.17 -5.70 28.16
N ASN A 665 -4.80 -6.88 28.22
CA ASN A 665 -4.74 -7.75 29.38
C ASN A 665 -3.37 -8.44 29.51
N GLN A 666 -3.04 -8.95 30.68
CA GLN A 666 -1.81 -9.68 30.97
C GLN A 666 -2.05 -11.18 30.88
N LEU A 667 -1.32 -11.88 30.02
CA LEU A 667 -1.18 -13.33 30.07
C LEU A 667 -0.02 -13.67 31.01
N SER A 668 -0.24 -14.61 31.94
CA SER A 668 0.76 -15.06 32.90
C SER A 668 0.70 -16.58 33.09
N LEU A 669 1.80 -17.18 33.53
CA LEU A 669 1.85 -18.57 34.01
C LEU A 669 1.45 -18.63 35.48
N LEU A 670 0.69 -19.66 35.83
CA LEU A 670 0.50 -20.05 37.23
C LEU A 670 1.53 -21.12 37.59
N TYR A 671 2.15 -20.97 38.77
CA TYR A 671 3.13 -21.94 39.23
C TYR A 671 3.12 -22.08 40.76
N THR A 672 3.78 -23.15 41.19
CA THR A 672 4.12 -23.36 42.63
C THR A 672 5.64 -23.39 42.78
N ASP A 673 6.14 -22.82 43.88
CA ASP A 673 7.55 -22.89 44.26
C ASP A 673 7.83 -23.99 45.26
N GLY A 674 6.83 -24.86 45.59
CA GLY A 674 6.91 -25.91 46.60
C GLY A 674 6.46 -25.43 47.99
N THR A 675 6.37 -24.16 48.22
CA THR A 675 5.87 -23.56 49.50
C THR A 675 4.52 -22.86 49.31
N MET A 676 4.34 -22.15 48.18
CA MET A 676 3.10 -21.43 47.81
C MET A 676 2.60 -21.92 46.48
N ASN A 677 1.26 -22.00 46.36
CA ASN A 677 0.56 -22.32 45.09
C ASN A 677 -0.07 -21.03 44.52
N GLY A 678 -0.28 -21.03 43.22
CA GLY A 678 -0.97 -19.93 42.52
C GLY A 678 -0.12 -18.69 42.37
N LEU A 679 1.21 -18.79 42.47
CA LEU A 679 2.13 -17.73 42.10
C LEU A 679 1.99 -17.42 40.60
N ARG A 680 2.16 -16.15 40.22
CA ARG A 680 2.01 -15.67 38.85
C ARG A 680 3.32 -15.17 38.28
N LEU A 681 3.64 -15.61 37.09
CA LEU A 681 4.79 -15.15 36.33
C LEU A 681 4.31 -14.52 35.03
N PRO A 682 4.48 -13.21 34.82
CA PRO A 682 4.04 -12.53 33.60
C PRO A 682 4.69 -13.12 32.34
N VAL A 683 3.88 -13.38 31.33
CA VAL A 683 4.31 -13.84 30.00
C VAL A 683 4.38 -12.65 29.06
N THR A 684 3.26 -12.03 28.77
CA THR A 684 3.19 -10.86 27.87
C THR A 684 1.92 -10.07 28.08
N LEU A 685 1.97 -8.77 27.83
CA LEU A 685 0.77 -7.96 27.61
C LEU A 685 0.15 -8.34 26.25
N LEU A 686 -1.18 -8.42 26.22
CA LEU A 686 -1.97 -8.73 25.05
C LEU A 686 -2.36 -7.43 24.31
N ASP A 687 -1.36 -6.56 24.07
CA ASP A 687 -1.51 -5.26 23.41
C ASP A 687 -1.28 -5.31 21.88
N PHE A 688 -1.29 -6.52 21.31
CA PHE A 688 -1.03 -6.80 19.90
C PHE A 688 -2.10 -7.76 19.34
N THR A 689 -2.19 -7.81 18.02
CA THR A 689 -2.90 -8.85 17.26
C THR A 689 -1.91 -9.67 16.45
N GLY A 690 -2.21 -10.96 16.25
CA GLY A 690 -1.32 -11.87 15.52
C GLY A 690 -0.35 -12.62 16.45
N TRP A 691 0.47 -13.48 15.83
CA TRP A 691 1.40 -14.35 16.56
C TRP A 691 2.66 -13.59 17.02
N LYS A 692 3.04 -13.84 18.28
CA LYS A 692 4.27 -13.37 18.90
C LYS A 692 4.91 -14.48 19.69
N GLN A 693 6.19 -14.76 19.45
CA GLN A 693 6.94 -15.67 20.29
C GLN A 693 7.39 -14.97 21.57
N VAL A 694 7.20 -15.64 22.69
CA VAL A 694 7.57 -15.11 24.03
C VAL A 694 8.43 -16.13 24.74
N SER A 695 9.54 -15.65 25.32
CA SER A 695 10.41 -16.42 26.17
C SER A 695 10.34 -15.88 27.61
N VAL A 696 10.09 -16.77 28.57
CA VAL A 696 9.93 -16.41 29.98
C VAL A 696 11.00 -17.11 30.79
N THR A 697 11.89 -16.37 31.41
CA THR A 697 12.87 -16.90 32.38
C THR A 697 12.16 -17.31 33.67
N LEU A 698 12.45 -18.52 34.13
CA LEU A 698 11.76 -19.13 35.24
C LEU A 698 12.53 -18.94 36.57
N PRO A 699 11.80 -18.75 37.69
CA PRO A 699 12.39 -18.80 39.00
C PRO A 699 13.04 -20.18 39.29
N GLN A 700 14.02 -20.21 40.20
CA GLN A 700 14.78 -21.44 40.52
C GLN A 700 13.89 -22.58 41.05
N ALA A 701 12.82 -22.26 41.78
CA ALA A 701 11.81 -23.21 42.24
C ALA A 701 10.50 -22.92 41.47
N PHE A 702 10.37 -23.53 40.30
CA PHE A 702 9.21 -23.34 39.42
C PHE A 702 8.61 -24.72 39.05
N LYS A 703 7.33 -24.85 39.31
CA LYS A 703 6.53 -25.94 38.75
C LYS A 703 5.27 -25.34 38.16
N LEU A 704 5.11 -25.43 36.86
CA LEU A 704 3.95 -24.92 36.14
C LEU A 704 2.67 -25.61 36.64
N SER A 705 1.63 -24.82 36.91
CA SER A 705 0.35 -25.31 37.41
C SER A 705 -0.85 -24.78 36.64
N GLY A 706 -0.65 -23.89 35.68
CA GLY A 706 -1.72 -23.37 34.87
C GLY A 706 -1.42 -22.08 34.15
N LEU A 707 -2.48 -21.46 33.66
CA LEU A 707 -2.47 -20.17 32.95
C LEU A 707 -3.42 -19.20 33.64
N VAL A 708 -3.15 -17.92 33.53
CA VAL A 708 -4.04 -16.86 33.98
C VAL A 708 -4.03 -15.68 33.00
N VAL A 709 -5.22 -15.16 32.69
CA VAL A 709 -5.39 -13.87 32.05
C VAL A 709 -5.95 -12.92 33.08
N ASN A 710 -5.34 -11.74 33.23
CA ASN A 710 -5.80 -10.74 34.16
C ASN A 710 -5.75 -9.33 33.55
N ALA A 711 -6.68 -8.49 33.97
CA ALA A 711 -6.60 -7.07 33.64
C ALA A 711 -5.42 -6.44 34.39
N PRO A 712 -4.56 -5.64 33.72
CA PRO A 712 -3.65 -4.79 34.45
C PRO A 712 -4.46 -3.80 35.32
N PRO A 713 -3.94 -3.39 36.47
CA PRO A 713 -4.60 -2.36 37.28
C PRO A 713 -4.71 -1.08 36.47
N ALA A 714 -5.92 -0.76 36.02
CA ALA A 714 -6.18 0.53 35.38
C ALA A 714 -6.16 1.60 36.47
N VAL A 715 -5.32 2.60 36.30
CA VAL A 715 -5.24 3.77 37.17
C VAL A 715 -5.58 5.03 36.38
N ASP A 716 -6.28 5.98 36.99
CA ASP A 716 -6.49 7.29 36.41
C ASP A 716 -5.20 8.14 36.43
N SER A 717 -5.27 9.35 35.88
CA SER A 717 -4.13 10.28 35.87
C SER A 717 -3.53 10.60 37.24
N ASP A 718 -4.27 10.33 38.31
CA ASP A 718 -3.90 10.60 39.70
C ASP A 718 -3.43 9.32 40.44
N GLY A 719 -3.39 8.17 39.72
CA GLY A 719 -2.92 6.89 40.25
C GLY A 719 -3.98 6.10 41.01
N ASN A 720 -5.27 6.46 40.94
CA ASN A 720 -6.34 5.73 41.59
C ASN A 720 -6.85 4.59 40.72
N PRO A 721 -7.23 3.42 41.26
CA PRO A 721 -7.79 2.33 40.50
C PRO A 721 -9.07 2.74 39.77
N ILE A 722 -9.12 2.54 38.44
CA ILE A 722 -10.35 2.70 37.68
C ILE A 722 -11.13 1.40 37.75
N THR A 723 -12.31 1.45 38.41
CA THR A 723 -13.27 0.35 38.39
C THR A 723 -14.05 0.37 37.07
N ALA A 724 -13.93 -0.67 36.26
CA ALA A 724 -14.73 -0.82 35.03
C ALA A 724 -15.95 -1.69 35.34
N ASP A 725 -17.15 -1.16 35.14
CA ASP A 725 -18.43 -1.84 35.44
C ASP A 725 -18.83 -2.89 34.41
N THR A 726 -18.06 -3.06 33.32
CA THR A 726 -18.40 -4.00 32.23
C THR A 726 -17.47 -5.21 32.18
N PRO A 727 -17.99 -6.43 32.04
CA PRO A 727 -17.19 -7.64 31.83
C PRO A 727 -16.27 -7.47 30.62
N ARG A 728 -15.00 -7.88 30.74
CA ARG A 728 -14.05 -7.91 29.65
C ARG A 728 -13.93 -9.35 29.16
N THR A 729 -14.37 -9.59 27.94
CA THR A 729 -14.24 -10.90 27.29
C THR A 729 -13.21 -10.81 26.17
N GLY A 730 -12.45 -11.89 25.96
CA GLY A 730 -11.50 -11.98 24.88
C GLY A 730 -11.14 -13.42 24.54
N THR A 731 -10.43 -13.55 23.43
CA THR A 731 -9.93 -14.85 22.96
C THR A 731 -8.46 -14.70 22.58
N VAL A 732 -7.63 -15.51 23.21
CA VAL A 732 -6.19 -15.60 22.95
C VAL A 732 -5.88 -17.02 22.49
N TYR A 733 -4.89 -17.17 21.61
CA TYR A 733 -4.43 -18.50 21.24
C TYR A 733 -2.99 -18.67 21.66
N ILE A 734 -2.64 -19.89 22.07
CA ILE A 734 -1.28 -20.28 22.44
C ILE A 734 -0.90 -21.54 21.69
N ASP A 735 0.38 -21.65 21.38
CA ASP A 735 0.89 -22.79 20.65
C ASP A 735 2.35 -23.05 21.00
N GLN A 736 2.79 -24.30 20.81
CA GLN A 736 4.19 -24.73 20.97
C GLN A 736 4.85 -24.24 22.26
N ILE A 737 4.39 -24.75 23.39
CA ILE A 737 5.06 -24.49 24.67
C ILE A 737 6.25 -25.44 24.79
N THR A 738 7.48 -24.88 24.82
CA THR A 738 8.72 -25.62 24.97
C THR A 738 9.47 -25.21 26.22
N ALA A 739 10.09 -26.16 26.90
CA ALA A 739 10.93 -25.93 28.07
C ALA A 739 12.41 -26.00 27.70
N ALA A 740 13.19 -25.04 28.19
CA ALA A 740 14.66 -25.03 28.06
C ALA A 740 15.29 -25.56 29.37
N PHE A 741 16.19 -26.54 29.21
CA PHE A 741 17.02 -27.08 30.27
C PHE A 741 18.48 -26.62 30.07
N PRO A 742 19.31 -26.56 31.10
CA PRO A 742 20.73 -26.35 30.93
C PRO A 742 21.34 -27.42 30.00
N GLY A 743 21.61 -27.07 28.76
CA GLY A 743 22.27 -27.92 27.78
C GLY A 743 21.43 -28.45 26.58
N THR A 744 20.19 -28.02 26.28
CA THR A 744 19.41 -28.45 25.08
C THR A 744 18.87 -27.34 24.17
N VAL A 745 18.88 -27.52 22.87
CA VAL A 745 18.27 -26.60 21.86
C VAL A 745 17.90 -27.35 20.58
N ASP A 746 16.86 -26.89 19.87
CA ASP A 746 16.61 -27.23 18.47
C ASP A 746 17.59 -26.48 17.57
N ASN A 747 18.34 -27.21 16.77
CA ASN A 747 19.42 -26.74 15.92
C ASN A 747 19.21 -27.03 14.45
N ALA A 748 18.13 -27.73 14.12
CA ALA A 748 17.89 -28.18 12.76
C ALA A 748 17.03 -27.13 12.04
N PRO A 749 17.50 -26.51 10.95
CA PRO A 749 16.65 -25.63 10.18
C PRO A 749 15.54 -26.43 9.48
N PRO A 750 14.40 -25.78 9.22
CA PRO A 750 13.34 -26.35 8.39
C PRO A 750 13.87 -26.86 7.04
N VAL A 751 13.38 -28.02 6.64
CA VAL A 751 13.65 -28.55 5.31
C VAL A 751 12.67 -27.89 4.34
N VAL A 752 13.19 -27.07 3.44
CA VAL A 752 12.42 -26.41 2.40
C VAL A 752 12.77 -27.00 1.05
N THR A 753 11.79 -27.32 0.23
CA THR A 753 11.98 -27.66 -1.17
C THR A 753 11.13 -26.77 -2.05
N ALA A 754 11.69 -26.36 -3.19
CA ALA A 754 11.01 -25.59 -4.22
C ALA A 754 11.38 -26.20 -5.58
N THR A 755 10.39 -26.68 -6.34
CA THR A 755 10.60 -27.32 -7.63
C THR A 755 9.62 -26.74 -8.66
N LEU A 756 10.13 -26.47 -9.88
CA LEU A 756 9.30 -25.98 -10.97
C LEU A 756 8.38 -27.11 -11.49
N ASP A 757 7.09 -26.87 -11.41
CA ASP A 757 6.05 -27.62 -12.11
C ASP A 757 5.79 -26.91 -13.46
N GLN A 758 6.48 -27.36 -14.49
CA GLN A 758 6.35 -26.79 -15.85
C GLN A 758 4.97 -26.98 -16.45
N GLN A 759 4.25 -28.01 -16.04
CA GLN A 759 2.94 -28.33 -16.59
C GLN A 759 1.89 -27.34 -16.10
N ASN A 760 1.94 -26.98 -14.82
CA ASN A 760 0.98 -26.05 -14.19
C ASN A 760 1.54 -24.64 -14.10
N TRP A 761 2.76 -24.39 -14.60
CA TRP A 761 3.48 -23.12 -14.52
C TRP A 761 3.47 -22.57 -13.08
N ALA A 762 3.91 -23.40 -12.17
CA ALA A 762 3.91 -23.16 -10.75
C ALA A 762 5.19 -23.66 -10.09
N VAL A 763 5.46 -23.21 -8.88
CA VAL A 763 6.49 -23.79 -8.01
C VAL A 763 5.82 -24.62 -6.95
N ASP A 764 6.12 -25.92 -6.95
CA ASP A 764 5.73 -26.84 -5.87
C ASP A 764 6.65 -26.59 -4.68
N ILE A 765 6.07 -26.19 -3.57
CA ILE A 765 6.77 -25.88 -2.34
C ILE A 765 6.38 -26.90 -1.26
N LYS A 766 7.40 -27.41 -0.56
CA LYS A 766 7.18 -28.23 0.64
C LYS A 766 8.08 -27.73 1.76
N VAL A 767 7.51 -27.60 2.94
CA VAL A 767 8.19 -27.13 4.15
C VAL A 767 7.88 -28.09 5.30
N SER A 768 8.90 -28.55 5.99
CA SER A 768 8.76 -29.38 7.18
C SER A 768 9.97 -29.18 8.09
N ASP A 769 9.78 -29.36 9.38
CA ASP A 769 10.85 -29.35 10.36
C ASP A 769 10.92 -30.68 11.13
N GLY A 770 12.14 -31.04 11.58
CA GLY A 770 12.36 -32.32 12.29
C GLY A 770 11.85 -32.32 13.73
N VAL A 771 11.78 -31.18 14.36
CA VAL A 771 11.32 -30.97 15.74
C VAL A 771 9.94 -30.38 15.77
N ASP A 772 9.72 -29.35 14.91
CA ASP A 772 8.50 -28.55 14.88
C ASP A 772 7.44 -29.13 13.92
N GLY A 773 7.76 -30.15 13.14
CA GLY A 773 6.84 -30.80 12.22
C GLY A 773 6.52 -29.92 11.00
N ILE A 774 5.23 -29.74 10.68
CA ILE A 774 4.77 -28.87 9.60
C ILE A 774 4.66 -27.44 10.11
N LEU A 775 5.37 -26.52 9.45
CA LEU A 775 5.37 -25.12 9.84
C LEU A 775 4.09 -24.39 9.36
N PRO A 776 3.63 -23.36 10.06
CA PRO A 776 2.49 -22.56 9.63
C PRO A 776 2.84 -21.66 8.43
N LEU A 777 1.84 -21.23 7.68
CA LEU A 777 2.03 -20.31 6.55
C LEU A 777 2.74 -19.01 6.95
N SER A 778 2.48 -18.50 8.16
CA SER A 778 3.12 -17.29 8.69
C SER A 778 4.64 -17.39 8.89
N ALA A 779 5.15 -18.61 8.97
CA ALA A 779 6.59 -18.88 9.06
C ALA A 779 7.28 -18.97 7.69
N ILE A 780 6.52 -18.90 6.60
CA ILE A 780 6.99 -19.11 5.23
C ILE A 780 6.92 -17.80 4.46
N THR A 781 7.99 -17.48 3.78
CA THR A 781 8.06 -16.33 2.87
C THR A 781 8.47 -16.83 1.49
N VAL A 782 7.75 -16.40 0.48
CA VAL A 782 8.12 -16.62 -0.92
C VAL A 782 8.54 -15.27 -1.51
N ALA A 783 9.70 -15.22 -2.10
CA ALA A 783 10.21 -14.06 -2.81
C ALA A 783 10.38 -14.37 -4.30
N ARG A 784 9.87 -13.52 -5.16
CA ARG A 784 10.08 -13.57 -6.61
C ARG A 784 11.02 -12.44 -7.01
N ASN A 785 12.18 -12.77 -7.54
CA ASN A 785 13.23 -11.80 -7.86
C ASN A 785 13.56 -10.83 -6.70
N GLY A 786 13.47 -11.34 -5.47
CA GLY A 786 13.71 -10.54 -4.24
C GLY A 786 12.47 -9.82 -3.68
N ASP A 787 11.37 -9.74 -4.41
CA ASP A 787 10.11 -9.21 -3.90
C ASP A 787 9.41 -10.24 -3.01
N THR A 788 9.24 -9.92 -1.72
CA THR A 788 8.60 -10.75 -0.69
C THR A 788 7.10 -10.48 -0.53
N GLY A 789 6.54 -9.54 -1.30
CA GLY A 789 5.11 -9.18 -1.25
C GLY A 789 4.18 -10.19 -1.94
N GLN A 790 4.64 -11.41 -2.17
CA GLN A 790 3.87 -12.43 -2.89
C GLN A 790 2.68 -12.92 -2.05
N VAL A 791 1.52 -13.01 -2.69
CA VAL A 791 0.31 -13.58 -2.09
C VAL A 791 0.44 -15.10 -2.10
N LEU A 792 0.27 -15.74 -0.93
CA LEU A 792 0.37 -17.17 -0.75
C LEU A 792 -1.02 -17.75 -0.45
N GLU A 793 -1.47 -18.66 -1.28
CA GLU A 793 -2.76 -19.32 -1.14
C GLU A 793 -2.61 -20.85 -1.22
N GLY A 794 -3.58 -21.58 -0.67
CA GLY A 794 -3.65 -23.03 -0.81
C GLY A 794 -2.59 -23.81 -0.05
N TYR A 795 -2.00 -23.25 1.02
CA TYR A 795 -1.08 -24.00 1.87
C TYR A 795 -1.81 -25.08 2.65
N ASP A 796 -1.39 -26.34 2.43
CA ASP A 796 -1.89 -27.48 3.19
C ASP A 796 -1.07 -27.66 4.47
N THR A 797 -1.65 -27.23 5.59
CA THR A 797 -1.01 -27.32 6.91
C THR A 797 -0.84 -28.75 7.42
N ALA A 798 -1.50 -29.75 6.80
CA ALA A 798 -1.38 -31.15 7.18
C ALA A 798 -0.09 -31.81 6.65
N ILE A 799 0.37 -31.38 5.50
CA ILE A 799 1.52 -31.98 4.80
C ILE A 799 2.62 -30.98 4.45
N GLY A 800 2.39 -29.71 4.74
CA GLY A 800 3.37 -28.63 4.54
C GLY A 800 3.64 -28.30 3.08
N THR A 801 2.62 -28.39 2.21
CA THR A 801 2.79 -28.18 0.78
C THR A 801 1.91 -27.04 0.26
N MET A 802 2.38 -26.34 -0.76
CA MET A 802 1.59 -25.40 -1.53
C MET A 802 2.10 -25.30 -2.97
N LYS A 803 1.25 -24.79 -3.85
CA LYS A 803 1.65 -24.36 -5.19
C LYS A 803 1.69 -22.84 -5.25
N TYR A 804 2.83 -22.29 -5.62
CA TYR A 804 2.97 -20.88 -5.94
C TYR A 804 2.87 -20.72 -7.45
N TYR A 805 1.75 -20.18 -7.94
CA TYR A 805 1.52 -19.99 -9.36
C TYR A 805 2.34 -18.81 -9.88
N LEU A 806 3.02 -19.04 -11.00
CA LEU A 806 3.83 -18.04 -11.66
C LEU A 806 2.95 -17.13 -12.53
N PRO A 807 3.38 -15.90 -12.80
CA PRO A 807 2.67 -15.02 -13.72
C PRO A 807 2.47 -15.64 -15.09
N GLY A 808 1.40 -15.26 -15.77
CA GLY A 808 1.12 -15.71 -17.12
C GLY A 808 2.12 -15.21 -18.17
N PRO A 809 1.99 -15.64 -19.42
CA PRO A 809 2.99 -15.43 -20.48
C PRO A 809 3.44 -13.98 -20.73
N GLY A 810 2.57 -13.00 -20.52
CA GLY A 810 2.91 -11.58 -20.72
C GLY A 810 3.94 -11.03 -19.72
N GLU A 811 4.03 -11.64 -18.53
CA GLU A 811 4.98 -11.29 -17.46
C GLU A 811 6.09 -12.32 -17.31
N ALA A 812 6.01 -13.44 -18.01
CA ALA A 812 6.89 -14.61 -17.86
C ALA A 812 8.05 -14.67 -18.87
N ASN A 813 8.26 -13.61 -19.67
CA ASN A 813 9.28 -13.61 -20.73
C ASN A 813 10.71 -13.42 -20.20
N GLU A 814 10.92 -13.35 -18.90
CA GLU A 814 12.22 -13.20 -18.26
C GLU A 814 12.52 -14.36 -17.31
N ALA A 815 13.80 -14.70 -17.20
CA ALA A 815 14.26 -15.65 -16.19
C ALA A 815 13.90 -15.12 -14.80
N THR A 816 13.18 -15.92 -14.04
CA THR A 816 12.69 -15.54 -12.72
C THR A 816 13.31 -16.47 -11.67
N ARG A 817 13.72 -15.92 -10.54
CA ARG A 817 14.12 -16.72 -9.38
C ARG A 817 13.05 -16.66 -8.31
N VAL A 818 12.55 -17.82 -7.90
CA VAL A 818 11.68 -17.95 -6.75
C VAL A 818 12.49 -18.50 -5.58
N THR A 819 12.49 -17.79 -4.47
CA THR A 819 13.15 -18.18 -3.22
C THR A 819 12.11 -18.37 -2.14
N VAL A 820 12.12 -19.52 -1.50
CA VAL A 820 11.27 -19.87 -0.38
C VAL A 820 12.11 -19.91 0.89
N THR A 821 11.70 -19.20 1.92
CA THR A 821 12.35 -19.15 3.22
C THR A 821 11.35 -19.56 4.29
N ALA A 822 11.74 -20.41 5.22
CA ALA A 822 10.90 -20.79 6.35
C ALA A 822 11.70 -20.70 7.65
N ALA A 823 11.07 -20.13 8.69
CA ALA A 823 11.66 -20.02 10.02
C ALA A 823 10.94 -20.94 11.01
N ASP A 824 11.71 -21.72 11.82
CA ASP A 824 11.16 -22.51 12.93
C ASP A 824 10.96 -21.64 14.20
N ALA A 825 10.48 -22.23 15.31
CA ALA A 825 10.30 -21.54 16.58
C ALA A 825 11.59 -21.17 17.27
N SER A 826 12.64 -21.89 16.98
CA SER A 826 13.95 -21.67 17.58
C SER A 826 14.74 -20.59 16.84
N GLY A 827 14.17 -20.08 15.71
CA GLY A 827 14.78 -19.05 14.87
C GLY A 827 15.74 -19.61 13.81
N ASN A 828 15.79 -20.94 13.63
CA ASN A 828 16.56 -21.52 12.53
C ASN A 828 15.81 -21.29 11.22
N ILE A 829 16.55 -21.01 10.14
CA ILE A 829 15.95 -20.67 8.85
C ILE A 829 16.37 -21.66 7.78
N GLY A 830 15.37 -22.33 7.18
CA GLY A 830 15.51 -23.14 5.98
C GLY A 830 15.22 -22.32 4.73
N ARG A 831 15.89 -22.66 3.63
CA ARG A 831 15.70 -21.95 2.36
C ARG A 831 15.85 -22.90 1.17
N ALA A 832 15.06 -22.65 0.12
CA ALA A 832 15.23 -23.24 -1.19
C ALA A 832 15.00 -22.18 -2.27
N SER A 833 15.67 -22.33 -3.38
CA SER A 833 15.47 -21.46 -4.54
C SER A 833 15.37 -22.29 -5.82
N VAL A 834 14.55 -21.82 -6.75
CA VAL A 834 14.41 -22.43 -8.06
C VAL A 834 14.50 -21.33 -9.12
N ASP A 835 15.33 -21.54 -10.14
CA ASP A 835 15.42 -20.67 -11.30
C ASP A 835 14.40 -21.10 -12.34
N ILE A 836 13.55 -20.18 -12.74
CA ILE A 836 12.47 -20.36 -13.69
C ILE A 836 12.97 -19.85 -15.03
N PRO A 837 13.11 -20.66 -16.09
CA PRO A 837 13.45 -20.17 -17.40
C PRO A 837 12.32 -19.26 -17.94
N PRO A 838 12.64 -18.38 -18.91
CA PRO A 838 11.59 -17.67 -19.63
C PRO A 838 10.56 -18.64 -20.19
N TYR A 839 9.31 -18.26 -20.18
CA TYR A 839 8.24 -19.05 -20.78
C TYR A 839 8.55 -19.25 -22.27
N GLY A 840 8.83 -20.47 -22.67
CA GLY A 840 9.34 -20.78 -23.99
C GLY A 840 8.29 -20.62 -25.09
N VAL A 841 8.60 -19.83 -26.11
CA VAL A 841 7.72 -19.56 -27.25
C VAL A 841 7.84 -20.68 -28.29
N SER A 842 7.06 -21.74 -28.15
CA SER A 842 6.72 -22.61 -29.29
C SER A 842 5.21 -22.78 -29.30
N HIS A 843 4.57 -22.06 -30.22
CA HIS A 843 3.11 -22.09 -30.32
C HIS A 843 2.62 -23.50 -30.66
N LYS A 844 1.66 -23.99 -29.90
CA LYS A 844 1.09 -25.31 -30.05
C LYS A 844 0.10 -25.38 -31.24
N PHE A 845 -0.58 -24.26 -31.48
CA PHE A 845 -1.64 -24.18 -32.47
C PHE A 845 -1.19 -23.40 -33.70
N THR A 846 -1.55 -23.89 -34.89
CA THR A 846 -1.06 -23.37 -36.16
C THR A 846 -1.71 -22.05 -36.62
N ASP A 847 -2.69 -21.55 -35.88
CA ASP A 847 -3.48 -20.35 -36.20
C ASP A 847 -3.30 -19.20 -35.23
N ILE A 848 -2.24 -19.25 -34.40
CA ILE A 848 -1.96 -18.22 -33.39
C ILE A 848 -0.58 -17.59 -33.51
N ASP A 849 0.24 -17.97 -34.50
CA ASP A 849 1.63 -17.50 -34.64
C ASP A 849 1.76 -15.97 -34.63
N ASP A 850 0.80 -15.24 -35.23
CA ASP A 850 0.76 -13.78 -35.24
C ASP A 850 -0.37 -13.20 -34.35
N TYR A 851 -0.93 -13.99 -33.42
CA TYR A 851 -2.04 -13.57 -32.60
C TYR A 851 -1.53 -12.94 -31.29
N TRP A 852 -2.04 -11.77 -30.95
CA TRP A 852 -1.60 -11.01 -29.76
C TRP A 852 -1.65 -11.77 -28.43
N ALA A 853 -2.53 -12.77 -28.34
CA ALA A 853 -2.68 -13.60 -27.15
C ALA A 853 -2.11 -15.01 -27.30
N ALA A 854 -1.19 -15.24 -28.25
CA ALA A 854 -0.64 -16.56 -28.52
C ALA A 854 0.00 -17.20 -27.30
N ASP A 855 0.81 -16.46 -26.57
CA ASP A 855 1.47 -16.91 -25.34
C ASP A 855 0.47 -17.32 -24.24
N TYR A 856 -0.66 -16.58 -24.11
CA TYR A 856 -1.72 -16.92 -23.18
C TYR A 856 -2.47 -18.20 -23.59
N VAL A 857 -2.64 -18.41 -24.91
CA VAL A 857 -3.23 -19.64 -25.44
C VAL A 857 -2.34 -20.84 -25.16
N ASP A 858 -1.04 -20.71 -25.36
CA ASP A 858 -0.08 -21.77 -25.04
C ASP A 858 0.00 -22.06 -23.53
N PHE A 859 -0.07 -21.01 -22.72
CA PHE A 859 -0.18 -21.16 -21.25
C PHE A 859 -1.42 -21.98 -20.88
N LEU A 860 -2.59 -21.63 -21.41
CA LEU A 860 -3.84 -22.35 -21.15
C LEU A 860 -3.76 -23.81 -21.63
N TYR A 861 -3.07 -24.08 -22.74
CA TYR A 861 -2.82 -25.43 -23.23
C TYR A 861 -1.90 -26.23 -22.32
N ASN A 862 -0.76 -25.63 -21.95
CA ASN A 862 0.25 -26.27 -21.08
C ASN A 862 -0.28 -26.52 -19.66
N ALA A 863 -1.22 -25.69 -19.19
CA ALA A 863 -1.92 -25.87 -17.92
C ALA A 863 -3.14 -26.82 -18.04
N ASP A 864 -3.30 -27.55 -19.15
CA ASP A 864 -4.43 -28.44 -19.43
C ASP A 864 -5.84 -27.79 -19.33
N ILE A 865 -5.91 -26.46 -19.36
CA ILE A 865 -7.16 -25.71 -19.27
C ILE A 865 -7.92 -25.75 -20.61
N THR A 866 -7.18 -25.80 -21.72
CA THR A 866 -7.75 -25.95 -23.06
C THR A 866 -7.00 -27.00 -23.86
N THR A 867 -7.70 -27.64 -24.78
CA THR A 867 -7.10 -28.64 -25.70
C THR A 867 -7.08 -28.16 -27.15
N GLY A 868 -7.68 -27.00 -27.44
CA GLY A 868 -7.91 -26.55 -28.80
C GLY A 868 -8.90 -27.46 -29.56
N TYR A 869 -8.86 -27.38 -30.86
CA TYR A 869 -9.66 -28.20 -31.76
C TYR A 869 -8.83 -29.40 -32.29
N SER A 870 -9.52 -30.45 -32.70
CA SER A 870 -8.90 -31.70 -33.21
C SER A 870 -8.11 -31.54 -34.50
N ASP A 871 -8.24 -30.40 -35.21
CA ASP A 871 -7.48 -30.07 -36.39
C ASP A 871 -6.18 -29.32 -36.13
N GLY A 872 -5.81 -29.15 -34.85
CA GLY A 872 -4.59 -28.46 -34.44
C GLY A 872 -4.70 -26.93 -34.41
N THR A 873 -5.93 -26.38 -34.45
CA THR A 873 -6.21 -24.94 -34.35
C THR A 873 -6.78 -24.59 -32.99
N PHE A 874 -6.62 -23.32 -32.58
CA PHE A 874 -7.26 -22.75 -31.37
C PHE A 874 -8.52 -21.96 -31.73
N ARG A 875 -8.54 -21.30 -32.87
CA ARG A 875 -9.61 -20.46 -33.40
C ARG A 875 -9.89 -19.26 -32.48
N PRO A 876 -8.92 -18.37 -32.26
CA PRO A 876 -8.94 -17.32 -31.25
C PRO A 876 -10.10 -16.31 -31.43
N ASN A 877 -10.60 -16.16 -32.66
CA ASN A 877 -11.70 -15.25 -32.98
C ASN A 877 -13.07 -15.93 -32.98
N ALA A 878 -13.16 -17.22 -32.66
CA ALA A 878 -14.44 -17.95 -32.59
C ALA A 878 -15.20 -17.59 -31.31
N ALA A 879 -16.52 -17.45 -31.42
CA ALA A 879 -17.34 -17.19 -30.23
C ALA A 879 -17.27 -18.36 -29.23
N LEU A 880 -16.89 -18.06 -28.00
CA LEU A 880 -16.83 -19.01 -26.90
C LEU A 880 -18.25 -19.34 -26.42
N THR A 881 -18.60 -20.63 -26.38
CA THR A 881 -19.87 -21.06 -25.80
C THR A 881 -19.81 -21.04 -24.27
N ARG A 882 -20.98 -20.87 -23.60
CA ARG A 882 -21.06 -20.94 -22.14
C ARG A 882 -20.47 -22.26 -21.59
N ALA A 883 -20.69 -23.37 -22.29
CA ALA A 883 -20.15 -24.67 -21.88
C ALA A 883 -18.62 -24.73 -21.95
N GLN A 884 -18.03 -24.18 -23.02
CA GLN A 884 -16.57 -24.06 -23.15
C GLN A 884 -15.97 -23.17 -22.06
N PHE A 885 -16.59 -22.01 -21.80
CA PHE A 885 -16.15 -21.10 -20.74
C PHE A 885 -16.21 -21.79 -19.35
N CYS A 886 -17.34 -22.43 -19.01
CA CYS A 886 -17.48 -23.15 -17.74
C CYS A 886 -16.44 -24.28 -17.60
N LYS A 887 -16.18 -25.02 -18.69
CA LYS A 887 -15.15 -26.04 -18.70
C LYS A 887 -13.78 -25.45 -18.38
N MET A 888 -13.39 -24.39 -19.10
CA MET A 888 -12.08 -23.73 -18.89
C MET A 888 -11.98 -23.16 -17.46
N ALA A 889 -13.04 -22.53 -16.96
CA ALA A 889 -13.03 -22.00 -15.59
C ALA A 889 -12.83 -23.09 -14.53
N VAL A 890 -13.49 -24.24 -14.69
CA VAL A 890 -13.33 -25.39 -13.77
C VAL A 890 -11.91 -25.94 -13.81
N TYR A 891 -11.33 -26.05 -15.00
CA TYR A 891 -9.94 -26.54 -15.13
C TYR A 891 -8.95 -25.53 -14.55
N ALA A 892 -9.18 -24.22 -14.78
CA ALA A 892 -8.34 -23.15 -14.20
C ALA A 892 -8.40 -23.09 -12.67
N MET A 893 -9.49 -23.56 -12.06
CA MET A 893 -9.66 -23.64 -10.61
C MET A 893 -9.24 -25.01 -10.03
N ASP A 894 -8.50 -25.82 -10.78
CA ASP A 894 -8.08 -27.20 -10.43
C ASP A 894 -9.24 -28.14 -10.06
N GLY A 895 -10.43 -27.83 -10.57
CA GLY A 895 -11.66 -28.61 -10.35
C GLY A 895 -11.84 -29.79 -11.28
N SER A 896 -10.80 -30.18 -12.06
CA SER A 896 -10.88 -31.28 -13.03
C SER A 896 -11.18 -32.65 -12.40
N SER A 897 -10.69 -32.89 -11.19
CA SER A 897 -10.95 -34.11 -10.41
C SER A 897 -12.40 -34.27 -9.98
N GLU A 898 -13.15 -33.20 -9.88
CA GLU A 898 -14.56 -33.18 -9.47
C GLU A 898 -15.55 -33.39 -10.64
N LEU A 899 -15.09 -33.22 -11.89
CA LEU A 899 -15.97 -33.31 -13.07
C LEU A 899 -16.63 -34.66 -13.22
N GLY A 900 -15.98 -35.76 -12.77
CA GLY A 900 -16.56 -37.09 -12.79
C GLY A 900 -17.79 -37.27 -11.87
N ARG A 901 -17.91 -36.45 -10.82
CA ARG A 901 -19.05 -36.49 -9.88
C ARG A 901 -20.34 -35.94 -10.49
N TYR A 902 -20.23 -35.05 -11.47
CA TYR A 902 -21.36 -34.32 -12.04
C TYR A 902 -21.70 -34.74 -13.48
N SER A 903 -21.03 -35.78 -14.00
CA SER A 903 -21.22 -36.23 -15.39
C SER A 903 -22.66 -36.71 -15.71
N THR A 904 -23.45 -37.02 -14.69
CA THR A 904 -24.84 -37.50 -14.82
C THR A 904 -25.91 -36.48 -14.36
N VAL A 905 -25.49 -35.29 -13.91
CA VAL A 905 -26.40 -34.24 -13.39
C VAL A 905 -26.50 -33.13 -14.41
N THR A 906 -27.67 -32.98 -15.07
CA THR A 906 -27.97 -31.80 -15.91
C THR A 906 -28.61 -30.74 -15.01
N ILE A 907 -27.88 -29.73 -14.62
CA ILE A 907 -28.34 -28.62 -13.77
C ILE A 907 -28.94 -27.48 -14.60
N PHE A 908 -28.63 -27.45 -15.91
CA PHE A 908 -29.18 -26.45 -16.85
C PHE A 908 -29.85 -27.16 -18.02
N PRO A 909 -31.06 -26.68 -18.45
CA PRO A 909 -31.76 -27.25 -19.62
C PRO A 909 -30.99 -27.04 -20.92
#